data_4e8a38d5f8a73d06b7f2bb63903997c2
#
_entry.id   4e8a38d5f8a73d06b7f2bb63903997c2
#
_cell.length_a   1.000
_cell.length_b   1.000
_cell.length_c   1.000
_cell.angle_alpha   90.00
_cell.angle_beta   90.00
_cell.angle_gamma   90.00
#
_symmetry.space_group_name_H-M   'P 1'
#
loop_
_entity.id
_entity.type
_entity.pdbx_description
1 polymer ?
#
loop_
_entity_poly.entity_id
_entity_poly.type
_entity_poly.pdbx_seq_one_letter_code
_entity_poly.pdbx_strand_id
1 'polypeptide(L)'
;MLLCSIVLFVGCESKEQEPLYLELSEHEIGIDYWGSAVTVKISCNGDWKIEGESEWCAVSQTQGHGTTKVTFRSDTSIDDGEIRRAKYVVRCGSIEKQIDVKQVCKGISLKDNVIVYERSKKIELKGDFGANIIEHTYAEGNNKFRVTFDGPVTQIPDEAFIKSVNAITIPETVTKIGAKAFSNCAFSQFEVPKGVTEIGEWAFANCTRLREITIPEKVTEIKTETFVNCTVLKSVNLHENITKIGQKAFGYCGALEQINLGDKITEIGIGAFYYCTALKSVHIPTSLTRLSRSVFLCSGIECVVIPDNITHIDEQCFRLSSITDIELGSGVEYIGERAFSECQQLRSIHIPANVKEIDDFAFYDSHALAEIEFSEGLMRLGDLALSLCESLEVVHLPNSMTDFGIGVFQQCSSLREVYMGDGVVTIEDYRADYNWGTFTMCHNLEHVKLSRNLRRLPINMFGGCKNLRTVEMFDKLETIGAHAFSGCISLEDLHIPNSLINVEDYAFSNCNRFDVYVDDIRVLTNIQYPENNAIEASIMNYAKNLYIDGILTTELIIPDDVTSIAYCAFFGGKSITNVTFGKSTQSIGVGAFCETGLTELTLPDTITSIGEYAFRNCKDLRKITFGGGVDTLSYELFDNCTSLENIVWHNNIKHIGDKAFYGCLGLKELIIPENMEHIGYLSFGYCSSLEKLHMPNSVTTLDDGCFAGCTSLHDIKLSTSITEIPKEAFKMCHGLTSITLHEGMKNICNGAFRECNNLASIDLPSTTRTIDEFAFYKCTNLHSIYCRSTLPPQAKNCKTEPWNALKDNATDRMIYVPRDYASKYTTAYGWRSYADYIVEYDF
;
A
#
# COMPACT_ATOMS: atom_id res chain seq x y z
N MET A 1 43.97 6.50 3.95
CA MET A 1 45.08 6.58 4.90
C MET A 1 45.35 5.20 5.43
N LEU A 2 46.60 4.83 5.30
CA LEU A 2 47.37 3.67 5.81
C LEU A 2 46.98 2.34 5.17
N LEU A 3 47.70 1.85 4.16
CA LEU A 3 49.14 1.50 4.05
C LEU A 3 49.55 0.28 4.86
N CYS A 4 49.90 -0.73 4.02
CA CYS A 4 51.03 -1.67 4.16
C CYS A 4 50.80 -2.92 4.99
N SER A 5 51.04 -4.11 4.45
CA SER A 5 52.38 -4.55 4.11
C SER A 5 52.34 -5.81 3.22
N ILE A 6 53.12 -5.76 2.18
CA ILE A 6 53.56 -6.87 1.33
C ILE A 6 54.48 -7.79 2.16
N VAL A 7 54.16 -9.07 2.16
CA VAL A 7 55.17 -10.12 2.38
C VAL A 7 55.05 -11.11 1.23
N LEU A 8 56.05 -11.03 0.34
CA LEU A 8 56.34 -12.03 -0.68
C LEU A 8 56.83 -13.32 0.03
N PHE A 9 56.05 -14.37 -0.08
CA PHE A 9 56.58 -15.72 0.03
C PHE A 9 56.52 -16.37 -1.35
N VAL A 10 57.71 -16.54 -1.93
CA VAL A 10 57.94 -17.42 -3.06
C VAL A 10 57.86 -18.84 -2.51
N GLY A 11 56.70 -19.44 -2.62
CA GLY A 11 56.49 -20.88 -2.44
C GLY A 11 56.26 -21.49 -3.82
N CYS A 12 57.21 -22.28 -4.28
CA CYS A 12 57.05 -23.13 -5.44
C CYS A 12 56.06 -24.25 -5.06
N GLU A 13 54.78 -24.03 -5.26
CA GLU A 13 53.80 -25.11 -5.22
C GLU A 13 53.74 -25.75 -6.58
N SER A 14 54.24 -26.99 -6.66
CA SER A 14 53.91 -27.92 -7.72
C SER A 14 52.40 -27.98 -7.87
N LYS A 15 51.84 -27.50 -8.99
CA LYS A 15 50.47 -27.79 -9.38
C LYS A 15 50.31 -29.31 -9.41
N GLU A 16 49.68 -29.90 -8.40
CA GLU A 16 49.07 -31.22 -8.57
C GLU A 16 48.13 -31.10 -9.77
N GLN A 17 48.44 -31.79 -10.83
CA GLN A 17 47.50 -31.93 -11.95
C GLN A 17 46.27 -32.66 -11.41
N GLU A 18 45.10 -31.97 -11.45
CA GLU A 18 43.84 -32.63 -11.17
C GLU A 18 43.76 -33.94 -11.95
N PRO A 19 43.30 -35.02 -11.30
CA PRO A 19 43.17 -36.32 -11.97
C PRO A 19 42.28 -36.17 -13.22
N LEU A 20 42.74 -36.80 -14.30
CA LEU A 20 41.99 -36.80 -15.56
C LEU A 20 40.59 -37.36 -15.30
N TYR A 21 39.56 -36.71 -15.81
CA TYR A 21 38.21 -37.23 -15.78
C TYR A 21 37.55 -37.14 -17.16
N LEU A 22 36.59 -38.03 -17.42
CA LEU A 22 35.74 -38.04 -18.63
C LEU A 22 34.34 -38.44 -18.25
N GLU A 23 33.35 -37.56 -18.50
CA GLU A 23 31.94 -37.82 -18.34
C GLU A 23 31.18 -37.59 -19.64
N LEU A 24 30.17 -38.41 -19.88
CA LEU A 24 29.25 -38.27 -21.00
C LEU A 24 27.85 -38.03 -20.46
N SER A 25 27.11 -37.09 -21.04
CA SER A 25 25.70 -36.87 -20.67
C SER A 25 24.80 -38.06 -20.97
N GLU A 26 25.15 -38.83 -22.02
CA GLU A 26 24.44 -40.03 -22.43
C GLU A 26 25.44 -41.08 -22.98
N HIS A 27 25.18 -42.36 -22.70
CA HIS A 27 25.97 -43.50 -23.17
C HIS A 27 25.25 -44.30 -24.28
N GLU A 28 23.94 -44.10 -24.40
CA GLU A 28 23.11 -44.74 -25.42
C GLU A 28 22.18 -43.67 -26.03
N ILE A 29 22.23 -43.48 -27.34
CA ILE A 29 21.45 -42.48 -28.06
C ILE A 29 20.65 -43.11 -29.18
N GLY A 30 19.39 -42.66 -29.32
CA GLY A 30 18.49 -43.10 -30.39
C GLY A 30 18.37 -42.01 -31.48
N ILE A 31 18.58 -42.38 -32.70
CA ILE A 31 18.31 -41.58 -33.90
C ILE A 31 17.02 -42.12 -34.56
N ASP A 32 16.14 -41.20 -34.93
CA ASP A 32 14.87 -41.56 -35.60
C ASP A 32 15.09 -42.21 -36.98
N TYR A 33 14.06 -42.91 -37.47
CA TYR A 33 14.17 -43.63 -38.72
C TYR A 33 14.35 -42.72 -39.96
N TRP A 34 13.93 -41.46 -39.89
CA TRP A 34 14.21 -40.45 -40.94
C TRP A 34 15.50 -39.70 -40.78
N GLY A 35 16.30 -39.99 -39.77
CA GLY A 35 17.57 -39.34 -39.59
C GLY A 35 17.45 -37.98 -38.82
N SER A 36 17.46 -38.08 -37.55
CA SER A 36 17.58 -36.90 -36.66
C SER A 36 19.00 -36.73 -36.15
N ALA A 37 19.21 -35.62 -35.40
CA ALA A 37 20.47 -35.34 -34.77
C ALA A 37 20.33 -35.36 -33.25
N VAL A 38 21.20 -36.07 -32.54
CA VAL A 38 21.21 -36.12 -31.05
C VAL A 38 22.55 -35.56 -30.56
N THR A 39 22.50 -34.71 -29.55
CA THR A 39 23.69 -34.03 -29.00
C THR A 39 24.06 -34.61 -27.64
N VAL A 40 25.30 -35.09 -27.53
CA VAL A 40 25.90 -35.60 -26.29
C VAL A 40 26.89 -34.53 -25.77
N LYS A 41 26.83 -34.24 -24.47
CA LYS A 41 27.84 -33.41 -23.82
C LYS A 41 28.98 -34.29 -23.32
N ILE A 42 30.20 -34.02 -23.81
CA ILE A 42 31.43 -34.58 -23.30
C ILE A 42 31.99 -33.59 -22.29
N SER A 43 32.29 -34.02 -21.09
CA SER A 43 32.91 -33.21 -20.06
C SER A 43 34.24 -33.87 -19.65
N CYS A 44 35.34 -33.23 -19.87
CA CYS A 44 36.66 -33.68 -19.42
C CYS A 44 37.59 -32.49 -19.14
N ASN A 45 38.72 -32.72 -18.47
CA ASN A 45 39.74 -31.70 -18.19
C ASN A 45 41.01 -31.84 -19.05
N GLY A 46 40.91 -32.54 -20.19
CA GLY A 46 42.01 -32.75 -21.14
C GLY A 46 41.52 -32.78 -22.59
N ASP A 47 42.43 -33.19 -23.47
CA ASP A 47 42.06 -33.43 -24.87
C ASP A 47 41.33 -34.75 -25.01
N TRP A 48 40.25 -34.74 -25.78
CA TRP A 48 39.47 -35.93 -26.04
C TRP A 48 39.34 -36.20 -27.53
N LYS A 49 39.20 -37.48 -27.88
CA LYS A 49 38.99 -37.97 -29.23
C LYS A 49 37.86 -39.00 -29.26
N ILE A 50 37.02 -38.93 -30.30
CA ILE A 50 36.02 -39.96 -30.60
C ILE A 50 36.57 -40.87 -31.68
N GLU A 51 36.58 -42.15 -31.41
CA GLU A 51 36.98 -43.22 -32.35
C GLU A 51 35.73 -44.08 -32.62
N GLY A 52 35.59 -44.43 -33.85
CA GLY A 52 34.45 -45.20 -34.37
C GLY A 52 34.01 -44.61 -35.71
N GLU A 53 33.67 -45.46 -36.64
CA GLU A 53 33.15 -45.04 -37.95
C GLU A 53 31.84 -45.77 -38.25
N SER A 54 30.97 -45.03 -38.90
CA SER A 54 29.69 -45.61 -39.40
C SER A 54 29.30 -44.87 -40.66
N GLU A 55 28.99 -45.62 -41.71
CA GLU A 55 28.56 -45.08 -43.00
C GLU A 55 27.22 -44.31 -42.91
N TRP A 56 26.45 -44.53 -41.86
CA TRP A 56 25.11 -43.97 -41.70
C TRP A 56 25.00 -42.92 -40.57
N CYS A 57 26.00 -42.81 -39.66
CA CYS A 57 25.97 -41.91 -38.54
C CYS A 57 27.16 -40.96 -38.54
N ALA A 58 26.95 -39.73 -38.88
CA ALA A 58 27.98 -38.69 -38.87
C ALA A 58 28.10 -38.07 -37.48
N VAL A 59 29.32 -37.72 -37.08
CA VAL A 59 29.67 -37.07 -35.82
C VAL A 59 30.14 -35.65 -36.14
N SER A 60 29.59 -34.64 -35.51
CA SER A 60 29.89 -33.23 -35.80
C SER A 60 31.34 -32.83 -35.51
N GLN A 61 31.99 -33.54 -34.58
CA GLN A 61 33.34 -33.27 -34.13
C GLN A 61 33.95 -34.54 -33.50
N THR A 62 35.14 -34.95 -33.98
CA THR A 62 35.79 -36.20 -33.52
C THR A 62 36.88 -35.95 -32.50
N GLN A 63 37.25 -34.74 -32.22
CA GLN A 63 38.25 -34.38 -31.19
C GLN A 63 37.98 -32.99 -30.61
N GLY A 64 38.47 -32.76 -29.42
CA GLY A 64 38.32 -31.47 -28.75
C GLY A 64 39.09 -31.38 -27.43
N HIS A 65 38.90 -30.27 -26.71
CA HIS A 65 39.50 -30.04 -25.40
C HIS A 65 38.40 -29.60 -24.40
N GLY A 66 38.46 -30.12 -23.18
CA GLY A 66 37.54 -29.75 -22.13
C GLY A 66 36.09 -30.15 -22.42
N THR A 67 35.14 -29.37 -21.88
CA THR A 67 33.69 -29.65 -22.01
C THR A 67 33.15 -29.16 -23.35
N THR A 68 32.59 -30.05 -24.17
CA THR A 68 32.05 -29.76 -25.51
C THR A 68 30.78 -30.53 -25.77
N LYS A 69 29.93 -30.01 -26.66
CA LYS A 69 28.73 -30.69 -27.17
C LYS A 69 29.05 -31.27 -28.54
N VAL A 70 28.81 -32.56 -28.70
CA VAL A 70 29.01 -33.29 -29.96
C VAL A 70 27.68 -33.85 -30.43
N THR A 71 27.38 -33.66 -31.70
CA THR A 71 26.12 -34.08 -32.31
C THR A 71 26.34 -35.32 -33.18
N PHE A 72 25.57 -36.35 -32.96
CA PHE A 72 25.47 -37.56 -33.79
C PHE A 72 24.26 -37.40 -34.68
N ARG A 73 24.41 -37.58 -35.98
CA ARG A 73 23.39 -37.35 -36.99
C ARG A 73 23.37 -38.48 -38.03
N SER A 74 22.17 -38.90 -38.40
CA SER A 74 21.94 -39.72 -39.59
C SER A 74 21.17 -38.93 -40.62
N ASP A 75 21.62 -38.95 -41.88
CA ASP A 75 20.94 -38.30 -43.02
C ASP A 75 20.18 -39.32 -43.87
N THR A 76 20.19 -40.59 -43.47
CA THR A 76 19.54 -41.66 -44.26
C THR A 76 18.42 -42.33 -43.50
N SER A 77 17.26 -42.48 -44.15
CA SER A 77 16.14 -43.29 -43.68
C SER A 77 16.44 -44.78 -43.83
N ILE A 78 15.86 -45.63 -42.99
CA ILE A 78 15.95 -47.09 -43.07
C ILE A 78 14.59 -47.63 -43.46
N ASP A 79 14.51 -48.30 -44.60
CA ASP A 79 13.28 -48.94 -45.10
C ASP A 79 13.30 -50.48 -44.95
N ASP A 80 14.38 -51.11 -44.49
CA ASP A 80 14.64 -52.55 -44.63
C ASP A 80 14.38 -53.39 -43.36
N GLY A 81 13.67 -52.82 -42.38
CA GLY A 81 13.26 -53.56 -41.15
C GLY A 81 14.36 -53.88 -40.16
N GLU A 82 15.61 -53.41 -40.38
CA GLU A 82 16.73 -53.63 -39.50
C GLU A 82 17.02 -52.37 -38.62
N ILE A 83 17.47 -52.60 -37.36
CA ILE A 83 18.00 -51.54 -36.50
C ILE A 83 19.46 -51.36 -36.82
N ARG A 84 19.86 -50.17 -37.30
CA ARG A 84 21.26 -49.80 -37.43
C ARG A 84 21.91 -49.49 -36.10
N ARG A 85 23.11 -49.91 -35.86
CA ARG A 85 23.85 -49.67 -34.63
C ARG A 85 25.26 -49.21 -34.98
N ALA A 86 25.76 -48.23 -34.31
CA ALA A 86 27.15 -47.78 -34.35
C ALA A 86 27.67 -47.61 -32.94
N LYS A 87 28.93 -47.90 -32.76
CA LYS A 87 29.60 -47.74 -31.49
C LYS A 87 30.74 -46.74 -31.65
N TYR A 88 30.75 -45.77 -30.76
CA TYR A 88 31.80 -44.77 -30.71
C TYR A 88 32.44 -44.84 -29.31
N VAL A 89 33.78 -44.67 -29.28
CA VAL A 89 34.54 -44.62 -28.04
C VAL A 89 35.10 -43.24 -27.87
N VAL A 90 34.78 -42.59 -26.80
CA VAL A 90 35.40 -41.32 -26.41
C VAL A 90 36.56 -41.59 -25.48
N ARG A 91 37.76 -41.07 -25.85
CA ARG A 91 38.97 -41.21 -25.07
C ARG A 91 39.45 -39.86 -24.58
N CYS A 92 39.84 -39.79 -23.31
CA CYS A 92 40.55 -38.66 -22.73
C CYS A 92 41.74 -39.22 -21.93
N GLY A 93 42.96 -39.19 -22.53
CA GLY A 93 44.12 -39.87 -22.00
C GLY A 93 43.92 -41.39 -21.88
N SER A 94 43.97 -41.90 -20.67
CA SER A 94 43.76 -43.35 -20.40
C SER A 94 42.32 -43.72 -20.11
N ILE A 95 41.39 -42.75 -20.07
CA ILE A 95 39.95 -42.97 -19.74
C ILE A 95 39.19 -43.15 -21.05
N GLU A 96 38.40 -44.20 -21.10
CA GLU A 96 37.52 -44.49 -22.23
C GLU A 96 36.09 -44.62 -21.80
N LYS A 97 35.17 -44.06 -22.60
CA LYS A 97 33.73 -44.25 -22.46
C LYS A 97 33.06 -44.51 -23.80
N GLN A 98 32.10 -45.41 -23.81
CA GLN A 98 31.42 -45.83 -25.05
C GLN A 98 30.09 -45.05 -25.20
N ILE A 99 29.79 -44.69 -26.46
CA ILE A 99 28.48 -44.20 -26.90
C ILE A 99 27.93 -45.19 -27.90
N ASP A 100 26.78 -45.80 -27.55
CA ASP A 100 26.05 -46.69 -28.46
C ASP A 100 24.99 -45.88 -29.20
N VAL A 101 25.07 -45.78 -30.51
CA VAL A 101 24.09 -45.07 -31.38
C VAL A 101 23.21 -46.11 -32.07
N LYS A 102 21.90 -45.91 -31.96
CA LYS A 102 20.88 -46.77 -32.62
C LYS A 102 20.01 -45.94 -33.53
N GLN A 103 19.77 -46.40 -34.77
CA GLN A 103 18.74 -45.87 -35.63
C GLN A 103 17.63 -46.94 -35.81
N VAL A 104 16.37 -46.59 -35.55
CA VAL A 104 15.24 -47.51 -35.59
C VAL A 104 14.60 -47.44 -36.99
N CYS A 105 14.17 -48.53 -37.50
CA CYS A 105 13.52 -48.64 -38.84
C CYS A 105 12.05 -48.18 -38.83
N LYS A 106 11.56 -47.81 -40.01
CA LYS A 106 10.14 -47.59 -40.27
C LYS A 106 9.40 -48.92 -40.31
N GLY A 107 8.52 -49.12 -39.37
CA GLY A 107 7.54 -50.18 -39.21
C GLY A 107 7.85 -51.58 -39.73
N ILE A 108 8.08 -52.53 -38.83
CA ILE A 108 7.84 -53.96 -39.11
C ILE A 108 6.35 -54.16 -39.19
N SER A 109 5.80 -54.56 -40.31
CA SER A 109 4.41 -55.04 -40.41
C SER A 109 4.27 -56.28 -39.53
N LEU A 110 3.77 -56.14 -38.32
CA LEU A 110 3.51 -57.25 -37.43
C LEU A 110 2.22 -57.99 -37.90
N LYS A 111 2.19 -59.29 -37.71
CA LYS A 111 0.97 -60.04 -37.79
C LYS A 111 -0.05 -59.50 -36.75
N ASP A 112 -1.31 -59.55 -37.04
CA ASP A 112 -2.42 -59.01 -36.25
C ASP A 112 -2.46 -59.47 -34.78
N ASN A 113 -1.74 -60.56 -34.47
CA ASN A 113 -1.66 -61.18 -33.16
C ASN A 113 -0.30 -61.07 -32.45
N VAL A 114 0.53 -60.07 -32.79
CA VAL A 114 1.85 -59.91 -32.21
C VAL A 114 2.12 -58.47 -31.79
N ILE A 115 2.59 -58.26 -30.56
CA ILE A 115 3.16 -57.00 -30.06
C ILE A 115 4.65 -57.18 -29.85
N VAL A 116 5.48 -56.26 -30.28
CA VAL A 116 6.92 -56.25 -29.99
C VAL A 116 7.27 -54.96 -29.25
N TYR A 117 7.94 -55.06 -28.11
CA TYR A 117 8.41 -53.90 -27.37
C TYR A 117 9.87 -54.03 -26.94
N GLU A 118 10.52 -52.88 -26.71
CA GLU A 118 11.93 -52.84 -26.28
C GLU A 118 11.99 -52.29 -24.85
N ARG A 119 12.66 -53.07 -23.97
CA ARG A 119 12.89 -52.71 -22.56
C ARG A 119 14.00 -53.54 -21.97
N SER A 120 14.67 -53.05 -20.89
CA SER A 120 15.71 -53.78 -20.16
C SER A 120 15.20 -55.02 -19.41
N LYS A 121 13.92 -55.06 -19.04
CA LYS A 121 13.29 -56.20 -18.31
C LYS A 121 11.92 -56.51 -18.86
N LYS A 122 11.50 -57.77 -18.80
CA LYS A 122 10.15 -58.26 -19.19
C LYS A 122 9.08 -57.54 -18.36
N ILE A 123 7.99 -57.12 -19.04
CA ILE A 123 6.78 -56.56 -18.38
C ILE A 123 5.82 -57.68 -18.06
N GLU A 124 5.20 -57.62 -16.87
CA GLU A 124 4.03 -58.42 -16.57
C GLU A 124 2.80 -57.74 -17.17
N LEU A 125 2.34 -58.23 -18.32
CA LEU A 125 1.19 -57.69 -19.00
C LEU A 125 -0.08 -58.18 -18.37
N LYS A 126 -1.03 -57.29 -18.13
CA LYS A 126 -2.35 -57.54 -17.53
C LYS A 126 -3.42 -56.82 -18.37
N GLY A 127 -4.64 -57.31 -18.21
CA GLY A 127 -5.80 -56.74 -18.87
C GLY A 127 -6.19 -57.45 -20.16
N ASP A 128 -7.28 -56.99 -20.74
CA ASP A 128 -7.87 -57.56 -21.96
C ASP A 128 -7.27 -56.86 -23.20
N PHE A 129 -6.59 -57.64 -24.05
CA PHE A 129 -6.06 -57.21 -25.35
C PHE A 129 -7.04 -57.52 -26.50
N GLY A 130 -8.23 -58.07 -26.23
CA GLY A 130 -9.15 -58.62 -27.21
C GLY A 130 -8.74 -60.04 -27.66
N ALA A 131 -7.66 -60.58 -27.12
CA ALA A 131 -7.12 -61.92 -27.35
C ALA A 131 -6.25 -62.35 -26.17
N ASN A 132 -6.08 -63.61 -25.91
CA ASN A 132 -5.29 -64.18 -24.83
C ASN A 132 -3.80 -64.24 -25.22
N ILE A 133 -2.92 -63.97 -24.23
CA ILE A 133 -1.48 -64.11 -24.42
C ILE A 133 -1.14 -65.60 -24.39
N ILE A 134 -0.61 -66.11 -25.52
CA ILE A 134 -0.10 -67.48 -25.63
C ILE A 134 1.39 -67.64 -25.39
N GLU A 135 2.12 -66.60 -25.73
CA GLU A 135 3.58 -66.58 -25.58
C GLU A 135 4.09 -65.15 -25.23
N HIS A 136 5.04 -65.06 -24.32
CA HIS A 136 5.72 -63.81 -24.04
C HIS A 136 7.22 -64.14 -23.85
N THR A 137 7.99 -63.99 -24.93
CA THR A 137 9.36 -64.44 -25.05
C THR A 137 10.32 -63.27 -25.26
N TYR A 138 11.60 -63.54 -24.97
CA TYR A 138 12.71 -62.67 -25.35
C TYR A 138 12.97 -62.85 -26.86
N ALA A 139 12.83 -61.82 -27.61
CA ALA A 139 13.18 -61.84 -29.05
C ALA A 139 14.72 -61.73 -29.19
N GLU A 140 15.32 -62.62 -30.00
CA GLU A 140 16.76 -62.65 -30.19
C GLU A 140 17.42 -61.28 -30.46
N GLY A 141 18.38 -60.96 -29.65
CA GLY A 141 19.21 -59.73 -29.81
C GLY A 141 18.54 -58.45 -29.27
N ASN A 142 19.05 -57.97 -28.12
CA ASN A 142 18.92 -56.59 -27.66
C ASN A 142 17.62 -56.11 -26.99
N ASN A 143 17.32 -56.62 -25.78
CA ASN A 143 16.24 -56.05 -24.92
C ASN A 143 14.84 -56.02 -25.55
N LYS A 144 14.60 -56.79 -26.64
CA LYS A 144 13.27 -56.87 -27.25
C LYS A 144 12.49 -58.07 -26.75
N PHE A 145 11.21 -57.83 -26.50
CA PHE A 145 10.23 -58.84 -26.11
C PHE A 145 9.15 -58.95 -27.15
N ARG A 146 8.76 -60.18 -27.47
CA ARG A 146 7.64 -60.47 -28.35
C ARG A 146 6.52 -61.06 -27.53
N VAL A 147 5.31 -60.55 -27.72
CA VAL A 147 4.07 -61.08 -27.14
C VAL A 147 3.23 -61.62 -28.27
N THR A 148 2.87 -62.87 -28.24
CA THR A 148 2.01 -63.54 -29.25
C THR A 148 0.65 -63.86 -28.60
N PHE A 149 -0.41 -63.63 -29.30
CA PHE A 149 -1.78 -63.84 -28.86
C PHE A 149 -2.47 -64.91 -29.67
N ASP A 150 -3.54 -65.48 -29.11
CA ASP A 150 -4.37 -66.52 -29.77
C ASP A 150 -5.29 -66.02 -30.88
N GLY A 151 -5.42 -64.68 -30.96
CA GLY A 151 -6.25 -63.97 -31.96
C GLY A 151 -5.73 -62.58 -32.24
N PRO A 152 -6.39 -61.82 -33.09
CA PRO A 152 -6.02 -60.41 -33.38
C PRO A 152 -6.11 -59.55 -32.14
N VAL A 153 -5.09 -58.73 -31.88
CA VAL A 153 -5.09 -57.71 -30.80
C VAL A 153 -5.95 -56.56 -31.23
N THR A 154 -7.07 -56.34 -30.54
CA THR A 154 -8.02 -55.27 -30.89
C THR A 154 -7.97 -54.09 -29.96
N GLN A 155 -7.33 -54.19 -28.82
CA GLN A 155 -7.17 -53.11 -27.85
C GLN A 155 -5.86 -53.24 -27.07
N ILE A 156 -5.35 -52.12 -26.59
CA ILE A 156 -4.30 -52.07 -25.59
C ILE A 156 -4.97 -51.70 -24.26
N PRO A 157 -4.93 -52.61 -23.27
CA PRO A 157 -5.57 -52.39 -21.96
C PRO A 157 -5.04 -51.19 -21.20
N ASP A 158 -5.82 -50.75 -20.22
CA ASP A 158 -5.36 -49.74 -19.27
C ASP A 158 -4.07 -50.15 -18.60
N GLU A 159 -3.14 -49.20 -18.48
CA GLU A 159 -1.85 -49.37 -17.79
C GLU A 159 -0.95 -50.50 -18.36
N ALA A 160 -1.21 -51.04 -19.55
CA ALA A 160 -0.55 -52.23 -20.09
C ALA A 160 0.99 -52.10 -20.21
N PHE A 161 1.48 -50.94 -20.61
CA PHE A 161 2.91 -50.69 -20.86
C PHE A 161 3.48 -49.56 -20.01
N ILE A 162 2.94 -49.30 -18.82
CA ILE A 162 3.43 -48.30 -17.90
C ILE A 162 4.92 -48.48 -17.62
N LYS A 163 5.68 -47.38 -17.67
CA LYS A 163 7.10 -47.25 -17.30
C LYS A 163 8.12 -47.95 -18.22
N SER A 164 8.79 -47.09 -19.01
CA SER A 164 10.10 -47.40 -19.61
C SER A 164 10.14 -48.36 -20.78
N VAL A 165 9.11 -48.38 -21.62
CA VAL A 165 9.23 -48.98 -22.96
C VAL A 165 9.99 -48.02 -23.88
N ASN A 166 11.07 -48.46 -24.48
CA ASN A 166 11.94 -47.60 -25.35
C ASN A 166 11.44 -47.56 -26.79
N ALA A 167 10.80 -48.62 -27.24
CA ALA A 167 10.17 -48.73 -28.54
C ALA A 167 9.07 -49.77 -28.44
N ILE A 168 7.98 -49.62 -29.18
CA ILE A 168 6.89 -50.56 -29.27
C ILE A 168 6.26 -50.50 -30.64
N THR A 169 5.88 -51.66 -31.16
CA THR A 169 5.07 -51.79 -32.34
C THR A 169 3.83 -52.61 -31.98
N ILE A 170 2.68 -52.06 -32.31
CA ILE A 170 1.37 -52.64 -32.07
C ILE A 170 0.67 -52.95 -33.41
N PRO A 171 -0.23 -53.96 -33.52
CA PRO A 171 -0.87 -54.32 -34.75
C PRO A 171 -1.87 -53.25 -35.27
N GLU A 172 -2.10 -53.23 -36.57
CA GLU A 172 -3.10 -52.39 -37.23
C GLU A 172 -4.57 -52.73 -36.88
N THR A 173 -4.80 -53.91 -36.28
CA THR A 173 -6.11 -54.35 -35.77
C THR A 173 -6.53 -53.65 -34.47
N VAL A 174 -5.62 -52.94 -33.81
CA VAL A 174 -5.93 -52.17 -32.57
C VAL A 174 -6.88 -51.02 -32.88
N THR A 175 -8.03 -51.05 -32.19
CA THR A 175 -9.05 -49.99 -32.31
C THR A 175 -9.18 -49.12 -31.06
N LYS A 176 -8.60 -49.56 -29.91
CA LYS A 176 -8.64 -48.83 -28.65
C LYS A 176 -7.30 -48.87 -27.95
N ILE A 177 -6.85 -47.72 -27.43
CA ILE A 177 -5.72 -47.56 -26.54
C ILE A 177 -6.28 -47.12 -25.18
N GLY A 178 -6.05 -47.97 -24.13
CA GLY A 178 -6.59 -47.79 -22.80
C GLY A 178 -5.97 -46.60 -22.05
N ALA A 179 -6.56 -46.33 -20.88
CA ALA A 179 -6.06 -45.27 -20.01
C ALA A 179 -4.64 -45.60 -19.48
N LYS A 180 -3.74 -44.60 -19.48
CA LYS A 180 -2.33 -44.74 -19.09
C LYS A 180 -1.56 -45.85 -19.79
N ALA A 181 -2.06 -46.35 -20.91
CA ALA A 181 -1.50 -47.57 -21.55
C ALA A 181 -0.01 -47.46 -21.87
N PHE A 182 0.48 -46.26 -22.20
CA PHE A 182 1.88 -45.97 -22.49
C PHE A 182 2.45 -44.90 -21.59
N SER A 183 1.84 -44.64 -20.44
CA SER A 183 2.35 -43.59 -19.55
C SER A 183 3.77 -43.87 -19.07
N ASN A 184 4.59 -42.83 -19.04
CA ASN A 184 6.03 -42.86 -18.69
C ASN A 184 6.89 -43.74 -19.61
N CYS A 185 6.48 -43.93 -20.86
CA CYS A 185 7.30 -44.60 -21.87
C CYS A 185 8.39 -43.71 -22.45
N ALA A 186 9.50 -44.31 -22.90
CA ALA A 186 10.68 -43.59 -23.36
C ALA A 186 10.89 -43.66 -24.87
N PHE A 187 9.88 -44.04 -25.65
CA PHE A 187 9.99 -44.03 -27.10
C PHE A 187 10.00 -42.61 -27.67
N SER A 188 10.85 -42.41 -28.68
CA SER A 188 10.95 -41.10 -29.36
C SER A 188 9.89 -40.88 -30.44
N GLN A 189 9.27 -41.98 -30.89
CA GLN A 189 8.24 -42.05 -31.90
C GLN A 189 7.24 -43.13 -31.55
N PHE A 190 6.00 -42.93 -31.94
CA PHE A 190 4.93 -43.90 -31.81
C PHE A 190 3.95 -43.75 -32.97
N GLU A 191 3.75 -44.81 -33.72
CA GLU A 191 2.74 -44.86 -34.78
C GLU A 191 1.44 -45.38 -34.20
N VAL A 192 0.41 -44.56 -34.23
CA VAL A 192 -0.95 -44.95 -33.82
C VAL A 192 -1.63 -45.65 -34.99
N PRO A 193 -2.07 -46.94 -34.86
CA PRO A 193 -2.77 -47.62 -35.95
C PRO A 193 -3.96 -46.84 -36.48
N LYS A 194 -4.14 -46.85 -37.80
CA LYS A 194 -5.25 -46.10 -38.48
C LYS A 194 -6.65 -46.57 -38.04
N GLY A 195 -6.74 -47.79 -37.50
CA GLY A 195 -7.98 -48.38 -36.97
C GLY A 195 -8.43 -47.79 -35.65
N VAL A 196 -7.55 -47.12 -34.89
CA VAL A 196 -7.85 -46.61 -33.56
C VAL A 196 -8.97 -45.56 -33.59
N THR A 197 -9.96 -45.79 -32.72
CA THR A 197 -11.13 -44.91 -32.54
C THR A 197 -11.12 -44.23 -31.19
N GLU A 198 -10.34 -44.72 -30.24
CA GLU A 198 -10.29 -44.21 -28.88
C GLU A 198 -8.85 -44.25 -28.30
N ILE A 199 -8.42 -43.12 -27.76
CA ILE A 199 -7.20 -43.00 -26.99
C ILE A 199 -7.59 -42.60 -25.56
N GLY A 200 -7.21 -43.40 -24.58
CA GLY A 200 -7.61 -43.24 -23.18
C GLY A 200 -6.95 -42.04 -22.48
N GLU A 201 -7.51 -41.70 -21.35
CA GLU A 201 -6.91 -40.68 -20.48
C GLU A 201 -5.49 -41.07 -20.08
N TRP A 202 -4.57 -40.10 -20.02
CA TRP A 202 -3.16 -40.31 -19.63
C TRP A 202 -2.41 -41.30 -20.54
N ALA A 203 -2.96 -41.67 -21.68
CA ALA A 203 -2.44 -42.77 -22.47
C ALA A 203 -0.95 -42.62 -22.82
N PHE A 204 -0.48 -41.42 -23.09
CA PHE A 204 0.90 -41.07 -23.39
C PHE A 204 1.51 -40.10 -22.35
N ALA A 205 0.91 -39.99 -21.16
CA ALA A 205 1.38 -39.07 -20.15
C ALA A 205 2.86 -39.34 -19.76
N ASN A 206 3.65 -38.26 -19.61
CA ASN A 206 5.07 -38.35 -19.26
C ASN A 206 5.96 -39.10 -20.28
N CYS A 207 5.55 -39.17 -21.55
CA CYS A 207 6.40 -39.67 -22.63
C CYS A 207 7.44 -38.60 -23.01
N THR A 208 8.43 -38.39 -22.13
CA THR A 208 9.40 -37.27 -22.21
C THR A 208 10.37 -37.36 -23.37
N ARG A 209 10.33 -38.41 -24.20
CA ARG A 209 11.13 -38.54 -25.42
C ARG A 209 10.32 -38.48 -26.70
N LEU A 210 8.97 -38.54 -26.62
CA LEU A 210 8.07 -38.48 -27.75
C LEU A 210 8.14 -37.08 -28.38
N ARG A 211 8.51 -37.05 -29.69
CA ARG A 211 8.76 -35.78 -30.41
C ARG A 211 7.58 -35.35 -31.27
N GLU A 212 6.89 -36.30 -31.85
CA GLU A 212 5.72 -36.08 -32.71
C GLU A 212 4.78 -37.26 -32.65
N ILE A 213 3.51 -37.03 -32.93
CA ILE A 213 2.49 -38.06 -33.03
C ILE A 213 1.42 -37.62 -33.98
N THR A 214 0.90 -38.60 -34.77
CA THR A 214 -0.25 -38.40 -35.66
C THR A 214 -1.47 -39.08 -35.07
N ILE A 215 -2.57 -38.36 -34.91
CA ILE A 215 -3.83 -38.88 -34.43
C ILE A 215 -4.64 -39.41 -35.59
N PRO A 216 -5.13 -40.69 -35.55
CA PRO A 216 -5.90 -41.29 -36.62
C PRO A 216 -7.27 -40.61 -36.82
N GLU A 217 -7.76 -40.57 -38.07
CA GLU A 217 -9.01 -39.89 -38.49
C GLU A 217 -10.27 -40.33 -37.73
N LYS A 218 -10.27 -41.51 -37.15
CA LYS A 218 -11.42 -42.06 -36.42
C LYS A 218 -11.46 -41.64 -34.93
N VAL A 219 -10.39 -41.06 -34.43
CA VAL A 219 -10.36 -40.50 -33.07
C VAL A 219 -11.01 -39.11 -33.11
N THR A 220 -12.07 -38.90 -32.37
CA THR A 220 -12.80 -37.62 -32.36
C THR A 220 -12.54 -36.75 -31.13
N GLU A 221 -11.80 -37.28 -30.15
CA GLU A 221 -11.52 -36.60 -28.90
C GLU A 221 -10.11 -36.92 -28.41
N ILE A 222 -9.37 -35.89 -27.96
CA ILE A 222 -8.16 -36.05 -27.15
C ILE A 222 -8.60 -35.96 -25.70
N LYS A 223 -8.52 -37.05 -24.96
CA LYS A 223 -9.02 -37.14 -23.59
C LYS A 223 -8.14 -36.42 -22.58
N THR A 224 -8.60 -36.39 -21.32
CA THR A 224 -7.90 -35.74 -20.19
C THR A 224 -6.46 -36.25 -20.09
N GLU A 225 -5.51 -35.28 -20.05
CA GLU A 225 -4.09 -35.51 -19.79
C GLU A 225 -3.42 -36.53 -20.72
N THR A 226 -3.98 -36.76 -21.89
CA THR A 226 -3.47 -37.79 -22.84
C THR A 226 -1.99 -37.67 -23.11
N PHE A 227 -1.47 -36.41 -23.30
CA PHE A 227 -0.08 -36.12 -23.58
C PHE A 227 0.58 -35.25 -22.52
N VAL A 228 0.00 -35.19 -21.32
CA VAL A 228 0.55 -34.34 -20.24
C VAL A 228 2.03 -34.65 -20.00
N ASN A 229 2.85 -33.60 -19.86
CA ASN A 229 4.28 -33.71 -19.58
C ASN A 229 5.10 -34.48 -20.65
N CYS A 230 4.67 -34.41 -21.92
CA CYS A 230 5.49 -34.81 -23.06
C CYS A 230 6.43 -33.66 -23.44
N THR A 231 7.47 -33.44 -22.60
CA THR A 231 8.29 -32.23 -22.60
C THR A 231 9.08 -31.93 -23.88
N VAL A 232 9.29 -32.90 -24.75
CA VAL A 232 9.98 -32.74 -26.06
C VAL A 232 9.04 -32.90 -27.26
N LEU A 233 7.73 -33.03 -27.02
CA LEU A 233 6.74 -33.15 -28.08
C LEU A 233 6.64 -31.83 -28.85
N LYS A 234 7.07 -31.85 -30.15
CA LYS A 234 7.14 -30.64 -30.97
C LYS A 234 5.90 -30.39 -31.79
N SER A 235 5.27 -31.45 -32.25
CA SER A 235 4.06 -31.35 -33.08
C SER A 235 3.11 -32.51 -32.84
N VAL A 236 1.83 -32.22 -32.94
CA VAL A 236 0.75 -33.20 -32.95
C VAL A 236 -0.10 -32.96 -34.19
N ASN A 237 -0.15 -33.98 -35.07
CA ASN A 237 -0.94 -33.88 -36.27
C ASN A 237 -2.38 -34.30 -35.95
N LEU A 238 -3.22 -33.27 -35.72
CA LEU A 238 -4.66 -33.44 -35.56
C LEU A 238 -5.33 -33.34 -36.96
N HIS A 239 -6.40 -34.09 -37.14
CA HIS A 239 -7.25 -34.00 -38.31
C HIS A 239 -8.57 -33.25 -38.01
N GLU A 240 -9.31 -32.85 -39.02
CA GLU A 240 -10.49 -32.00 -38.89
C GLU A 240 -11.69 -32.64 -38.14
N ASN A 241 -11.68 -33.93 -37.86
CA ASN A 241 -12.77 -34.61 -37.15
C ASN A 241 -12.64 -34.57 -35.62
N ILE A 242 -11.57 -33.96 -35.05
CA ILE A 242 -11.47 -33.73 -33.61
C ILE A 242 -12.51 -32.71 -33.21
N THR A 243 -13.32 -33.06 -32.19
CA THR A 243 -14.39 -32.19 -31.65
C THR A 243 -14.12 -31.72 -30.24
N LYS A 244 -13.22 -32.42 -29.51
CA LYS A 244 -12.88 -32.11 -28.12
C LYS A 244 -11.41 -32.32 -27.81
N ILE A 245 -10.89 -31.41 -26.97
CA ILE A 245 -9.58 -31.53 -26.33
C ILE A 245 -9.82 -31.49 -24.83
N GLY A 246 -9.44 -32.57 -24.15
CA GLY A 246 -9.66 -32.75 -22.72
C GLY A 246 -8.79 -31.84 -21.81
N GLN A 247 -9.11 -31.85 -20.54
CA GLN A 247 -8.36 -31.12 -19.52
C GLN A 247 -6.87 -31.53 -19.55
N LYS A 248 -5.97 -30.48 -19.56
CA LYS A 248 -4.51 -30.67 -19.60
C LYS A 248 -3.99 -31.66 -20.64
N ALA A 249 -4.72 -31.85 -21.73
CA ALA A 249 -4.39 -32.85 -22.77
C ALA A 249 -2.94 -32.68 -23.26
N PHE A 250 -2.43 -31.47 -23.39
CA PHE A 250 -1.07 -31.12 -23.78
C PHE A 250 -0.35 -30.32 -22.67
N GLY A 251 -0.84 -30.37 -21.43
CA GLY A 251 -0.20 -29.67 -20.32
C GLY A 251 1.27 -30.05 -20.16
N TYR A 252 2.15 -29.06 -19.95
CA TYR A 252 3.60 -29.23 -19.82
C TYR A 252 4.29 -29.80 -21.07
N CYS A 253 3.69 -29.66 -22.25
CA CYS A 253 4.37 -29.94 -23.53
C CYS A 253 5.23 -28.73 -23.93
N GLY A 254 6.29 -28.48 -23.17
CA GLY A 254 7.13 -27.26 -23.32
C GLY A 254 7.79 -27.07 -24.68
N ALA A 255 7.99 -28.14 -25.45
CA ALA A 255 8.54 -28.08 -26.79
C ALA A 255 7.49 -28.03 -27.92
N LEU A 256 6.18 -28.00 -27.60
CA LEU A 256 5.12 -27.94 -28.60
C LEU A 256 5.17 -26.60 -29.36
N GLU A 257 5.63 -26.66 -30.58
CA GLU A 257 5.85 -25.47 -31.44
C GLU A 257 4.58 -25.12 -32.26
N GLN A 258 3.84 -26.13 -32.71
CA GLN A 258 2.68 -25.97 -33.56
C GLN A 258 1.61 -27.02 -33.25
N ILE A 259 0.36 -26.58 -33.28
CA ILE A 259 -0.83 -27.44 -33.27
C ILE A 259 -1.90 -26.81 -34.14
N ASN A 260 -2.47 -27.59 -35.04
CA ASN A 260 -3.59 -27.11 -35.88
C ASN A 260 -4.91 -27.53 -35.24
N LEU A 261 -5.66 -26.56 -34.74
CA LEU A 261 -6.99 -26.77 -34.14
C LEU A 261 -8.03 -26.56 -35.25
N GLY A 262 -8.74 -27.66 -35.62
CA GLY A 262 -9.82 -27.58 -36.62
C GLY A 262 -11.08 -26.89 -36.10
N ASP A 263 -11.85 -26.30 -37.02
CA ASP A 263 -13.07 -25.55 -36.65
C ASP A 263 -14.27 -26.43 -36.23
N LYS A 264 -14.10 -27.76 -36.13
CA LYS A 264 -15.10 -28.64 -35.51
C LYS A 264 -14.93 -28.80 -33.99
N ILE A 265 -13.85 -28.26 -33.41
CA ILE A 265 -13.59 -28.32 -31.96
C ILE A 265 -14.54 -27.39 -31.24
N THR A 266 -15.46 -28.00 -30.46
CA THR A 266 -16.47 -27.28 -29.67
C THR A 266 -16.10 -27.16 -28.19
N GLU A 267 -15.04 -27.85 -27.74
CA GLU A 267 -14.62 -27.84 -26.36
C GLU A 267 -13.10 -28.00 -26.24
N ILE A 268 -12.46 -27.09 -25.51
CA ILE A 268 -11.08 -27.20 -25.08
C ILE A 268 -11.09 -27.15 -23.55
N GLY A 269 -10.62 -28.22 -22.92
CA GLY A 269 -10.68 -28.39 -21.47
C GLY A 269 -9.72 -27.49 -20.71
N ILE A 270 -9.93 -27.39 -19.40
CA ILE A 270 -9.13 -26.60 -18.47
C ILE A 270 -7.63 -26.94 -18.64
N GLY A 271 -6.79 -25.90 -18.83
CA GLY A 271 -5.35 -26.04 -18.91
C GLY A 271 -4.85 -26.91 -20.07
N ALA A 272 -5.63 -27.07 -21.15
CA ALA A 272 -5.27 -27.99 -22.23
C ALA A 272 -3.87 -27.75 -22.81
N PHE A 273 -3.40 -26.49 -22.85
CA PHE A 273 -2.06 -26.08 -23.32
C PHE A 273 -1.26 -25.38 -22.22
N TYR A 274 -1.52 -25.71 -21.00
CA TYR A 274 -0.82 -25.20 -19.81
C TYR A 274 0.69 -25.49 -19.88
N TYR A 275 1.53 -24.45 -19.74
CA TYR A 275 2.99 -24.56 -19.87
C TYR A 275 3.51 -25.07 -21.24
N CYS A 276 2.80 -24.76 -22.34
CA CYS A 276 3.33 -24.98 -23.69
C CYS A 276 4.20 -23.80 -24.13
N THR A 277 5.40 -23.68 -23.56
CA THR A 277 6.26 -22.48 -23.68
C THR A 277 6.86 -22.25 -25.06
N ALA A 278 6.89 -23.24 -25.95
CA ALA A 278 7.32 -23.11 -27.34
C ALA A 278 6.16 -22.78 -28.32
N LEU A 279 4.89 -22.85 -27.89
CA LEU A 279 3.73 -22.59 -28.74
C LEU A 279 3.57 -21.08 -28.95
N LYS A 280 3.97 -20.60 -30.13
CA LYS A 280 4.01 -19.16 -30.44
C LYS A 280 2.71 -18.56 -30.94
N SER A 281 1.90 -19.37 -31.59
CA SER A 281 0.58 -18.97 -32.08
C SER A 281 -0.38 -20.16 -32.13
N VAL A 282 -1.66 -19.87 -32.04
CA VAL A 282 -2.71 -20.88 -32.14
C VAL A 282 -3.92 -20.27 -32.85
N HIS A 283 -4.50 -21.05 -33.78
CA HIS A 283 -5.81 -20.71 -34.34
C HIS A 283 -6.90 -21.11 -33.32
N ILE A 284 -7.74 -20.15 -32.94
CA ILE A 284 -8.90 -20.43 -32.08
C ILE A 284 -10.08 -20.85 -32.96
N PRO A 285 -10.62 -22.06 -32.77
CA PRO A 285 -11.73 -22.57 -33.59
C PRO A 285 -12.99 -21.70 -33.49
N THR A 286 -13.60 -21.44 -34.65
CA THR A 286 -14.83 -20.65 -34.74
C THR A 286 -16.08 -21.36 -34.19
N SER A 287 -16.02 -22.64 -33.86
CA SER A 287 -17.07 -23.37 -33.16
C SER A 287 -17.04 -23.26 -31.64
N LEU A 288 -15.94 -22.73 -31.06
CA LEU A 288 -15.84 -22.50 -29.62
C LEU A 288 -16.67 -21.29 -29.23
N THR A 289 -17.28 -21.31 -28.05
CA THR A 289 -18.02 -20.17 -27.50
C THR A 289 -17.31 -19.55 -26.28
N ARG A 290 -16.32 -20.26 -25.74
CA ARG A 290 -15.52 -19.77 -24.60
C ARG A 290 -14.11 -20.33 -24.61
N LEU A 291 -13.18 -19.61 -24.05
CA LEU A 291 -11.83 -20.08 -23.73
C LEU A 291 -11.80 -20.49 -22.26
N SER A 292 -11.56 -21.79 -22.04
CA SER A 292 -11.62 -22.38 -20.69
C SER A 292 -10.50 -21.87 -19.77
N ARG A 293 -10.75 -21.99 -18.47
CA ARG A 293 -9.79 -21.67 -17.41
C ARG A 293 -8.39 -22.19 -17.71
N SER A 294 -7.40 -21.32 -17.58
CA SER A 294 -5.96 -21.65 -17.67
C SER A 294 -5.53 -22.32 -18.98
N VAL A 295 -6.34 -22.23 -20.05
CA VAL A 295 -6.09 -23.00 -21.27
C VAL A 295 -4.71 -22.73 -21.88
N PHE A 296 -4.23 -21.49 -21.82
CA PHE A 296 -2.91 -21.05 -22.30
C PHE A 296 -2.02 -20.48 -21.20
N LEU A 297 -2.28 -20.84 -19.95
CA LEU A 297 -1.48 -20.36 -18.80
C LEU A 297 0.00 -20.76 -18.98
N CYS A 298 0.91 -19.79 -18.84
CA CYS A 298 2.35 -19.97 -19.05
C CYS A 298 2.71 -20.50 -20.46
N SER A 299 1.93 -20.14 -21.47
CA SER A 299 2.22 -20.52 -22.85
C SER A 299 3.18 -19.53 -23.51
N GLY A 300 3.83 -19.97 -24.59
CA GLY A 300 4.68 -19.11 -25.41
C GLY A 300 3.95 -18.27 -26.45
N ILE A 301 2.61 -18.23 -26.40
CA ILE A 301 1.79 -17.51 -27.40
C ILE A 301 2.17 -16.04 -27.40
N GLU A 302 2.55 -15.55 -28.58
CA GLU A 302 2.94 -14.16 -28.83
C GLU A 302 1.79 -13.38 -29.48
N CYS A 303 1.08 -13.99 -30.43
CA CYS A 303 -0.03 -13.37 -31.13
C CYS A 303 -1.24 -14.31 -31.18
N VAL A 304 -2.43 -13.78 -30.94
CA VAL A 304 -3.67 -14.53 -31.02
C VAL A 304 -4.84 -13.61 -31.42
N VAL A 305 -5.69 -14.11 -32.31
CA VAL A 305 -6.97 -13.50 -32.64
C VAL A 305 -8.09 -14.29 -31.99
N ILE A 306 -8.89 -13.65 -31.18
CA ILE A 306 -10.06 -14.22 -30.53
C ILE A 306 -11.26 -13.96 -31.47
N PRO A 307 -11.89 -15.00 -32.01
CA PRO A 307 -12.97 -14.83 -32.97
C PRO A 307 -14.30 -14.35 -32.34
N ASP A 308 -15.19 -13.79 -33.14
CA ASP A 308 -16.45 -13.14 -32.68
C ASP A 308 -17.44 -14.08 -31.96
N ASN A 309 -17.30 -15.38 -32.12
CA ASN A 309 -18.14 -16.37 -31.44
C ASN A 309 -17.74 -16.63 -29.97
N ILE A 310 -16.57 -16.19 -29.55
CA ILE A 310 -16.14 -16.32 -28.17
C ILE A 310 -16.83 -15.25 -27.31
N THR A 311 -17.55 -15.71 -26.30
CA THR A 311 -18.24 -14.82 -25.33
C THR A 311 -17.48 -14.67 -24.01
N HIS A 312 -16.68 -15.67 -23.63
CA HIS A 312 -15.99 -15.69 -22.36
C HIS A 312 -14.51 -16.06 -22.51
N ILE A 313 -13.65 -15.27 -21.92
CA ILE A 313 -12.24 -15.59 -21.66
C ILE A 313 -12.15 -15.90 -20.17
N ASP A 314 -12.08 -17.21 -19.81
CA ASP A 314 -12.19 -17.62 -18.41
C ASP A 314 -10.93 -17.31 -17.59
N GLU A 315 -11.03 -17.60 -16.30
CA GLU A 315 -9.99 -17.36 -15.29
C GLU A 315 -8.60 -17.88 -15.74
N GLN A 316 -7.57 -17.02 -15.60
CA GLN A 316 -6.15 -17.34 -15.88
C GLN A 316 -5.87 -17.81 -17.32
N CYS A 317 -6.75 -17.54 -18.27
CA CYS A 317 -6.68 -18.09 -19.63
C CYS A 317 -5.31 -17.89 -20.28
N PHE A 318 -4.76 -16.68 -20.24
CA PHE A 318 -3.46 -16.28 -20.79
C PHE A 318 -2.45 -15.84 -19.74
N ARG A 319 -2.73 -16.08 -18.46
CA ARG A 319 -1.83 -15.65 -17.38
C ARG A 319 -0.39 -16.14 -17.63
N LEU A 320 0.62 -15.27 -17.41
CA LEU A 320 2.04 -15.58 -17.63
C LEU A 320 2.38 -16.01 -19.06
N SER A 321 1.55 -15.66 -20.04
CA SER A 321 1.84 -15.94 -21.46
C SER A 321 2.79 -14.87 -22.06
N SER A 322 3.38 -15.20 -23.21
CA SER A 322 4.29 -14.29 -23.93
C SER A 322 3.54 -13.33 -24.88
N ILE A 323 2.25 -13.12 -24.69
CA ILE A 323 1.43 -12.29 -25.59
C ILE A 323 2.01 -10.89 -25.73
N THR A 324 2.26 -10.51 -26.98
CA THR A 324 2.65 -9.15 -27.38
C THR A 324 1.49 -8.42 -28.04
N ASP A 325 0.61 -9.17 -28.72
CA ASP A 325 -0.47 -8.64 -29.54
C ASP A 325 -1.69 -9.57 -29.47
N ILE A 326 -2.86 -8.99 -29.20
CA ILE A 326 -4.12 -9.72 -29.11
C ILE A 326 -5.26 -8.88 -29.71
N GLU A 327 -6.05 -9.52 -30.57
CA GLU A 327 -7.26 -8.95 -31.08
C GLU A 327 -8.47 -9.69 -30.47
N LEU A 328 -9.33 -8.94 -29.78
CA LEU A 328 -10.54 -9.47 -29.16
C LEU A 328 -11.72 -9.34 -30.14
N GLY A 329 -12.36 -10.46 -30.42
CA GLY A 329 -13.60 -10.48 -31.23
C GLY A 329 -14.73 -9.70 -30.58
N SER A 330 -15.62 -9.17 -31.37
CA SER A 330 -16.76 -8.35 -30.92
C SER A 330 -17.79 -9.12 -30.06
N GLY A 331 -17.73 -10.45 -30.02
CA GLY A 331 -18.60 -11.27 -29.20
C GLY A 331 -18.20 -11.41 -27.74
N VAL A 332 -16.97 -10.98 -27.35
CA VAL A 332 -16.49 -11.13 -25.98
C VAL A 332 -17.33 -10.27 -25.04
N GLU A 333 -17.94 -10.91 -24.05
CA GLU A 333 -18.78 -10.29 -23.02
C GLU A 333 -18.11 -10.26 -21.64
N TYR A 334 -17.20 -11.20 -21.37
CA TYR A 334 -16.55 -11.40 -20.07
C TYR A 334 -15.08 -11.74 -20.19
N ILE A 335 -14.25 -11.03 -19.39
CA ILE A 335 -12.83 -11.30 -19.20
C ILE A 335 -12.63 -11.68 -17.72
N GLY A 336 -12.25 -12.94 -17.48
CA GLY A 336 -12.24 -13.55 -16.16
C GLY A 336 -11.05 -13.16 -15.29
N GLU A 337 -11.13 -13.60 -14.03
CA GLU A 337 -10.10 -13.36 -13.00
C GLU A 337 -8.72 -13.78 -13.52
N ARG A 338 -7.74 -12.84 -13.42
CA ARG A 338 -6.35 -13.07 -13.87
C ARG A 338 -6.19 -13.52 -15.33
N ALA A 339 -7.16 -13.26 -16.19
CA ALA A 339 -7.13 -13.78 -17.56
C ALA A 339 -5.86 -13.40 -18.33
N PHE A 340 -5.34 -12.18 -18.13
CA PHE A 340 -4.11 -11.64 -18.71
C PHE A 340 -3.10 -11.18 -17.64
N SER A 341 -3.22 -11.68 -16.41
CA SER A 341 -2.30 -11.34 -15.34
C SER A 341 -0.87 -11.78 -15.67
N GLU A 342 0.10 -10.94 -15.35
CA GLU A 342 1.54 -11.23 -15.55
C GLU A 342 1.93 -11.46 -17.04
N CYS A 343 1.16 -10.88 -17.99
CA CYS A 343 1.50 -10.87 -19.40
C CYS A 343 2.54 -9.80 -19.69
N GLN A 344 3.80 -10.13 -19.39
CA GLN A 344 4.94 -9.19 -19.35
C GLN A 344 5.32 -8.57 -20.72
N GLN A 345 4.73 -9.03 -21.82
CA GLN A 345 5.03 -8.56 -23.17
C GLN A 345 3.84 -7.82 -23.82
N LEU A 346 2.63 -7.90 -23.22
CA LEU A 346 1.41 -7.27 -23.74
C LEU A 346 1.55 -5.75 -23.67
N ARG A 347 1.49 -5.07 -24.83
CA ARG A 347 1.72 -3.61 -24.90
C ARG A 347 0.44 -2.80 -25.02
N SER A 348 -0.52 -3.33 -25.73
CA SER A 348 -1.81 -2.67 -25.96
C SER A 348 -2.93 -3.68 -26.06
N ILE A 349 -4.14 -3.27 -25.70
CA ILE A 349 -5.34 -4.06 -25.90
C ILE A 349 -6.55 -3.14 -26.09
N HIS A 350 -7.40 -3.50 -27.06
CA HIS A 350 -8.71 -2.86 -27.27
C HIS A 350 -9.80 -3.74 -26.65
N ILE A 351 -10.62 -3.17 -25.76
CA ILE A 351 -11.77 -3.84 -25.12
C ILE A 351 -13.04 -3.50 -25.90
N PRO A 352 -13.63 -4.46 -26.61
CA PRO A 352 -14.80 -4.21 -27.46
C PRO A 352 -16.09 -3.93 -26.67
N ALA A 353 -17.07 -3.30 -27.32
CA ALA A 353 -18.28 -2.77 -26.69
C ALA A 353 -19.20 -3.82 -26.01
N ASN A 354 -19.07 -5.08 -26.38
CA ASN A 354 -19.87 -6.15 -25.79
C ASN A 354 -19.31 -6.64 -24.46
N VAL A 355 -18.03 -6.34 -24.13
CA VAL A 355 -17.46 -6.69 -22.82
C VAL A 355 -18.19 -5.89 -21.75
N LYS A 356 -18.85 -6.62 -20.85
CA LYS A 356 -19.61 -6.05 -19.71
C LYS A 356 -18.80 -6.04 -18.43
N GLU A 357 -17.90 -7.01 -18.30
CA GLU A 357 -17.17 -7.24 -17.08
C GLU A 357 -15.72 -7.66 -17.36
N ILE A 358 -14.81 -7.00 -16.68
CA ILE A 358 -13.41 -7.37 -16.52
C ILE A 358 -13.22 -7.67 -15.04
N ASP A 359 -12.91 -8.92 -14.72
CA ASP A 359 -12.91 -9.43 -13.36
C ASP A 359 -11.60 -9.12 -12.61
N ASP A 360 -11.51 -9.54 -11.35
CA ASP A 360 -10.42 -9.23 -10.44
C ASP A 360 -9.05 -9.66 -11.01
N PHE A 361 -8.03 -8.79 -10.84
CA PHE A 361 -6.65 -9.04 -11.29
C PHE A 361 -6.50 -9.32 -12.80
N ALA A 362 -7.47 -9.01 -13.65
CA ALA A 362 -7.48 -9.47 -15.04
C ALA A 362 -6.19 -9.16 -15.82
N PHE A 363 -5.58 -7.97 -15.60
CA PHE A 363 -4.32 -7.51 -16.20
C PHE A 363 -3.24 -7.25 -15.15
N TYR A 364 -3.43 -7.76 -13.91
CA TYR A 364 -2.51 -7.53 -12.81
C TYR A 364 -1.07 -7.86 -13.20
N ASP A 365 -0.13 -6.95 -12.87
CA ASP A 365 1.30 -7.16 -13.08
C ASP A 365 1.71 -7.34 -14.55
N SER A 366 0.97 -6.77 -15.49
CA SER A 366 1.31 -6.74 -16.93
C SER A 366 2.12 -5.48 -17.24
N HIS A 367 3.40 -5.49 -16.84
CA HIS A 367 4.28 -4.31 -16.80
C HIS A 367 4.42 -3.57 -18.13
N ALA A 368 4.38 -4.27 -19.28
CA ALA A 368 4.54 -3.66 -20.60
C ALA A 368 3.27 -3.00 -21.14
N LEU A 369 2.11 -3.18 -20.46
CA LEU A 369 0.83 -2.64 -20.94
C LEU A 369 0.85 -1.11 -20.84
N ALA A 370 1.04 -0.47 -22.00
CA ALA A 370 1.13 0.98 -22.13
C ALA A 370 -0.20 1.62 -22.53
N GLU A 371 -1.06 0.89 -23.22
CA GLU A 371 -2.33 1.39 -23.73
C GLU A 371 -3.45 0.36 -23.55
N ILE A 372 -4.56 0.80 -22.99
CA ILE A 372 -5.80 0.05 -22.92
C ILE A 372 -6.94 0.94 -23.38
N GLU A 373 -7.65 0.52 -24.43
CA GLU A 373 -8.78 1.27 -24.96
C GLU A 373 -10.10 0.56 -24.59
N PHE A 374 -10.96 1.27 -23.87
CA PHE A 374 -12.27 0.78 -23.46
C PHE A 374 -13.37 1.34 -24.37
N SER A 375 -14.14 0.46 -25.01
CA SER A 375 -15.38 0.88 -25.68
C SER A 375 -16.52 1.10 -24.68
N GLU A 376 -17.52 1.92 -25.06
CA GLU A 376 -18.76 2.03 -24.29
C GLU A 376 -19.45 0.66 -24.21
N GLY A 377 -19.93 0.31 -23.02
CA GLY A 377 -20.56 -0.98 -22.73
C GLY A 377 -19.98 -1.72 -21.55
N LEU A 378 -18.70 -1.47 -21.20
CA LEU A 378 -18.09 -2.01 -19.99
C LEU A 378 -18.80 -1.44 -18.75
N MET A 379 -19.24 -2.32 -17.85
CA MET A 379 -20.00 -1.97 -16.65
C MET A 379 -19.21 -2.20 -15.36
N ARG A 380 -18.34 -3.22 -15.32
CA ARG A 380 -17.54 -3.58 -14.15
C ARG A 380 -16.06 -3.73 -14.49
N LEU A 381 -15.23 -3.16 -13.60
CA LEU A 381 -13.78 -3.36 -13.56
C LEU A 381 -13.42 -3.84 -12.14
N GLY A 382 -12.96 -5.08 -12.03
CA GLY A 382 -12.76 -5.77 -10.76
C GLY A 382 -11.59 -5.26 -9.92
N ASP A 383 -11.42 -5.84 -8.73
CA ASP A 383 -10.35 -5.50 -7.79
C ASP A 383 -8.97 -5.72 -8.44
N LEU A 384 -8.08 -4.72 -8.31
CA LEU A 384 -6.70 -4.79 -8.79
C LEU A 384 -6.56 -5.15 -10.28
N ALA A 385 -7.60 -4.91 -11.08
CA ALA A 385 -7.68 -5.39 -12.46
C ALA A 385 -6.50 -4.91 -13.33
N LEU A 386 -5.98 -3.71 -13.10
CA LEU A 386 -4.87 -3.09 -13.81
C LEU A 386 -3.71 -2.70 -12.87
N SER A 387 -3.71 -3.21 -11.63
CA SER A 387 -2.63 -2.93 -10.68
C SER A 387 -1.29 -3.42 -11.21
N LEU A 388 -0.21 -2.64 -10.96
CA LEU A 388 1.15 -2.92 -11.43
C LEU A 388 1.32 -2.92 -12.97
N CYS A 389 0.42 -2.29 -13.73
CA CYS A 389 0.64 -1.99 -15.14
C CYS A 389 1.57 -0.77 -15.25
N GLU A 390 2.88 -1.00 -15.04
CA GLU A 390 3.85 0.08 -14.84
C GLU A 390 4.07 0.98 -16.05
N SER A 391 3.78 0.50 -17.27
CA SER A 391 3.92 1.27 -18.51
C SER A 391 2.67 2.07 -18.91
N LEU A 392 1.54 1.88 -18.21
CA LEU A 392 0.28 2.53 -18.55
C LEU A 392 0.38 4.04 -18.31
N GLU A 393 0.10 4.86 -19.35
CA GLU A 393 0.31 6.31 -19.25
C GLU A 393 -1.00 7.10 -19.12
N VAL A 394 -2.02 6.77 -19.90
CA VAL A 394 -3.31 7.47 -19.94
C VAL A 394 -4.45 6.48 -19.98
N VAL A 395 -5.51 6.75 -19.21
CA VAL A 395 -6.71 5.91 -19.18
C VAL A 395 -7.97 6.74 -19.38
N HIS A 396 -8.79 6.30 -20.33
CA HIS A 396 -10.15 6.80 -20.53
C HIS A 396 -11.16 5.72 -20.20
N LEU A 397 -11.93 5.91 -19.13
CA LEU A 397 -12.98 4.98 -18.72
C LEU A 397 -14.33 5.35 -19.35
N PRO A 398 -15.12 4.37 -19.82
CA PRO A 398 -16.38 4.64 -20.49
C PRO A 398 -17.48 5.11 -19.52
N ASN A 399 -18.47 5.84 -20.06
CA ASN A 399 -19.61 6.31 -19.27
C ASN A 399 -20.55 5.18 -18.83
N SER A 400 -20.49 4.04 -19.47
CA SER A 400 -21.29 2.86 -19.09
C SER A 400 -20.83 2.18 -17.82
N MET A 401 -19.61 2.48 -17.32
CA MET A 401 -19.03 1.85 -16.12
C MET A 401 -19.79 2.28 -14.86
N THR A 402 -20.24 1.31 -14.08
CA THR A 402 -20.98 1.56 -12.83
C THR A 402 -20.33 0.92 -11.61
N ASP A 403 -19.58 -0.14 -11.80
CA ASP A 403 -18.94 -0.92 -10.74
C ASP A 403 -17.42 -0.86 -10.88
N PHE A 404 -16.75 -0.34 -9.84
CA PHE A 404 -15.33 -0.04 -9.83
C PHE A 404 -14.67 -0.62 -8.59
N GLY A 405 -13.83 -1.62 -8.81
CA GLY A 405 -13.17 -2.37 -7.75
C GLY A 405 -12.08 -1.59 -6.98
N ILE A 406 -11.57 -2.22 -5.95
CA ILE A 406 -10.52 -1.67 -5.07
C ILE A 406 -9.16 -1.74 -5.80
N GLY A 407 -8.35 -0.67 -5.69
CA GLY A 407 -6.96 -0.68 -6.13
C GLY A 407 -6.73 -0.91 -7.62
N VAL A 408 -7.73 -0.62 -8.47
CA VAL A 408 -7.70 -0.94 -9.91
C VAL A 408 -6.40 -0.53 -10.59
N PHE A 409 -5.87 0.65 -10.29
CA PHE A 409 -4.65 1.21 -10.88
C PHE A 409 -3.49 1.33 -9.87
N GLN A 410 -3.55 0.59 -8.77
CA GLN A 410 -2.49 0.65 -7.76
C GLN A 410 -1.11 0.39 -8.39
N GLN A 411 -0.13 1.25 -8.05
CA GLN A 411 1.26 1.12 -8.53
C GLN A 411 1.46 1.17 -10.05
N CYS A 412 0.54 1.77 -10.81
CA CYS A 412 0.76 2.12 -12.22
C CYS A 412 1.74 3.30 -12.26
N SER A 413 3.04 3.00 -12.22
CA SER A 413 4.08 4.01 -11.96
C SER A 413 4.26 5.04 -13.08
N SER A 414 3.89 4.72 -14.33
CA SER A 414 3.92 5.66 -15.48
C SER A 414 2.61 6.40 -15.71
N LEU A 415 1.53 6.04 -14.97
CA LEU A 415 0.20 6.64 -15.17
C LEU A 415 0.24 8.14 -14.87
N ARG A 416 -0.16 8.96 -15.84
CA ARG A 416 -0.14 10.42 -15.78
C ARG A 416 -1.53 11.03 -15.75
N GLU A 417 -2.46 10.48 -16.52
CA GLU A 417 -3.80 11.06 -16.66
C GLU A 417 -4.89 9.98 -16.62
N VAL A 418 -5.97 10.26 -15.90
CA VAL A 418 -7.15 9.40 -15.85
C VAL A 418 -8.41 10.24 -16.04
N TYR A 419 -9.24 9.80 -16.97
CA TYR A 419 -10.54 10.38 -17.27
C TYR A 419 -11.63 9.36 -16.94
N MET A 420 -12.34 9.57 -15.84
CA MET A 420 -13.43 8.68 -15.42
C MET A 420 -14.72 9.01 -16.18
N GLY A 421 -15.42 7.96 -16.62
CA GLY A 421 -16.76 8.09 -17.16
C GLY A 421 -17.80 8.45 -16.10
N ASP A 422 -18.91 9.04 -16.52
CA ASP A 422 -19.96 9.54 -15.62
C ASP A 422 -20.87 8.44 -15.04
N GLY A 423 -20.70 7.18 -15.41
CA GLY A 423 -21.44 6.05 -14.82
C GLY A 423 -21.03 5.69 -13.40
N VAL A 424 -19.80 5.99 -12.99
CA VAL A 424 -19.27 5.64 -11.66
C VAL A 424 -19.92 6.52 -10.59
N VAL A 425 -20.71 5.90 -9.72
CA VAL A 425 -21.39 6.57 -8.59
C VAL A 425 -20.67 6.31 -7.27
N THR A 426 -20.15 5.10 -7.11
CA THR A 426 -19.40 4.65 -5.94
C THR A 426 -18.19 3.87 -6.38
N ILE A 427 -17.12 3.96 -5.61
CA ILE A 427 -15.93 3.11 -5.72
C ILE A 427 -15.87 2.35 -4.40
N GLU A 428 -15.66 1.05 -4.45
CA GLU A 428 -15.61 0.24 -3.25
C GLU A 428 -14.49 0.69 -2.32
N ASP A 429 -14.81 0.74 -1.03
CA ASP A 429 -13.87 1.07 0.02
C ASP A 429 -13.10 -0.19 0.46
N TYR A 430 -11.95 0.07 1.01
CA TYR A 430 -11.03 -0.79 1.72
C TYR A 430 -11.64 -2.04 2.41
N ARG A 431 -11.01 -3.19 2.22
CA ARG A 431 -11.12 -4.35 3.12
C ARG A 431 -9.99 -4.30 4.14
N ALA A 432 -10.30 -4.53 5.41
CA ALA A 432 -9.48 -4.25 6.61
C ALA A 432 -8.00 -4.74 6.60
N ASP A 433 -7.59 -5.54 5.64
CA ASP A 433 -6.28 -6.19 5.61
C ASP A 433 -5.24 -5.55 4.66
N TYR A 434 -5.65 -4.57 3.80
CA TYR A 434 -4.78 -4.00 2.77
C TYR A 434 -5.01 -2.49 2.59
N ASN A 435 -3.95 -1.72 2.59
CA ASN A 435 -3.97 -0.26 2.43
C ASN A 435 -4.02 0.14 0.94
N TRP A 436 -4.98 -0.40 0.17
CA TRP A 436 -5.06 -0.29 -1.28
C TRP A 436 -6.14 0.72 -1.69
N GLY A 437 -5.73 1.91 -2.10
CA GLY A 437 -6.62 2.84 -2.79
C GLY A 437 -6.48 2.73 -4.31
N THR A 438 -7.45 3.27 -5.03
CA THR A 438 -7.58 3.15 -6.49
C THR A 438 -6.30 3.49 -7.25
N PHE A 439 -5.63 4.59 -6.89
CA PHE A 439 -4.40 5.09 -7.52
C PHE A 439 -3.20 5.12 -6.57
N THR A 440 -3.26 4.37 -5.47
CA THR A 440 -2.17 4.35 -4.49
C THR A 440 -0.82 4.06 -5.15
N MET A 441 0.19 4.89 -4.86
CA MET A 441 1.55 4.77 -5.41
C MET A 441 1.69 5.00 -6.93
N CYS A 442 0.71 5.59 -7.61
CA CYS A 442 0.87 6.09 -8.97
C CYS A 442 1.71 7.37 -8.94
N HIS A 443 3.03 7.20 -8.81
CA HIS A 443 3.92 8.32 -8.50
C HIS A 443 3.96 9.41 -9.57
N ASN A 444 3.71 9.08 -10.84
CA ASN A 444 3.70 10.01 -11.97
C ASN A 444 2.31 10.55 -12.33
N LEU A 445 1.27 10.17 -11.59
CA LEU A 445 -0.08 10.68 -11.83
C LEU A 445 -0.11 12.19 -11.62
N GLU A 446 -0.50 12.93 -12.66
CA GLU A 446 -0.52 14.39 -12.70
C GLU A 446 -1.94 14.93 -12.64
N HIS A 447 -2.87 14.32 -13.36
CA HIS A 447 -4.23 14.79 -13.53
C HIS A 447 -5.27 13.67 -13.44
N VAL A 448 -6.35 13.89 -12.70
CA VAL A 448 -7.52 13.00 -12.65
C VAL A 448 -8.80 13.79 -12.82
N LYS A 449 -9.59 13.39 -13.81
CA LYS A 449 -10.98 13.84 -13.94
C LYS A 449 -11.90 12.77 -13.37
N LEU A 450 -12.59 13.08 -12.28
CA LEU A 450 -13.52 12.16 -11.63
C LEU A 450 -14.86 12.06 -12.38
N SER A 451 -15.64 11.02 -12.08
CA SER A 451 -17.04 10.95 -12.50
C SER A 451 -17.85 12.09 -11.89
N ARG A 452 -18.70 12.71 -12.68
CA ARG A 452 -19.66 13.74 -12.20
C ARG A 452 -20.68 13.19 -11.22
N ASN A 453 -20.82 11.89 -11.14
CA ASN A 453 -21.79 11.21 -10.28
C ASN A 453 -21.16 10.61 -9.01
N LEU A 454 -19.84 10.68 -8.87
CA LEU A 454 -19.13 10.14 -7.72
C LEU A 454 -19.49 10.90 -6.45
N ARG A 455 -19.93 10.15 -5.40
CA ARG A 455 -20.36 10.75 -4.13
C ARG A 455 -19.27 10.75 -3.06
N ARG A 456 -18.32 9.84 -3.15
CA ARG A 456 -17.28 9.68 -2.15
C ARG A 456 -15.93 9.33 -2.82
N LEU A 457 -14.85 10.00 -2.40
CA LEU A 457 -13.51 9.50 -2.64
C LEU A 457 -13.23 8.38 -1.65
N PRO A 458 -12.85 7.19 -2.10
CA PRO A 458 -12.50 6.10 -1.21
C PRO A 458 -11.25 6.40 -0.38
N ILE A 459 -11.05 5.59 0.65
CA ILE A 459 -9.87 5.64 1.50
C ILE A 459 -8.61 5.47 0.65
N ASN A 460 -7.60 6.32 0.89
CA ASN A 460 -6.28 6.24 0.26
C ASN A 460 -6.27 6.31 -1.29
N MET A 461 -7.32 6.88 -1.88
CA MET A 461 -7.52 6.90 -3.35
C MET A 461 -6.26 7.35 -4.11
N PHE A 462 -5.64 8.44 -3.68
CA PHE A 462 -4.43 9.02 -4.28
C PHE A 462 -3.20 8.90 -3.37
N GLY A 463 -3.22 7.98 -2.40
CA GLY A 463 -2.14 7.83 -1.43
C GLY A 463 -0.78 7.63 -2.10
N GLY A 464 0.17 8.56 -1.86
CA GLY A 464 1.51 8.54 -2.43
C GLY A 464 1.62 8.93 -3.92
N CYS A 465 0.59 9.54 -4.52
CA CYS A 465 0.65 10.13 -5.87
C CYS A 465 1.44 11.44 -5.82
N LYS A 466 2.76 11.32 -5.83
CA LYS A 466 3.67 12.45 -5.55
C LYS A 466 3.59 13.58 -6.57
N ASN A 467 3.30 13.26 -7.82
CA ASN A 467 3.24 14.25 -8.92
C ASN A 467 1.82 14.75 -9.18
N LEU A 468 0.80 14.29 -8.42
CA LEU A 468 -0.58 14.71 -8.61
C LEU A 468 -0.70 16.22 -8.39
N ARG A 469 -1.14 16.94 -9.45
CA ARG A 469 -1.27 18.40 -9.48
C ARG A 469 -2.71 18.83 -9.32
N THR A 470 -3.61 18.19 -10.07
CA THR A 470 -5.02 18.59 -10.15
C THR A 470 -5.96 17.39 -10.14
N VAL A 471 -7.11 17.56 -9.48
CA VAL A 471 -8.22 16.61 -9.50
C VAL A 471 -9.50 17.36 -9.79
N GLU A 472 -10.15 17.05 -10.94
CA GLU A 472 -11.46 17.60 -11.25
C GLU A 472 -12.55 16.89 -10.45
N MET A 473 -13.11 17.56 -9.45
CA MET A 473 -14.23 17.14 -8.61
C MET A 473 -15.51 17.86 -9.02
N PHE A 474 -16.66 17.23 -8.78
CA PHE A 474 -17.97 17.76 -9.23
C PHE A 474 -19.02 17.77 -8.10
N ASP A 475 -20.11 18.53 -8.31
CA ASP A 475 -21.17 18.85 -7.34
C ASP A 475 -22.08 17.68 -6.92
N LYS A 476 -21.55 16.48 -6.85
CA LYS A 476 -22.19 15.33 -6.19
C LYS A 476 -21.28 14.67 -5.17
N LEU A 477 -20.03 15.13 -5.09
CA LEU A 477 -19.06 14.60 -4.15
C LEU A 477 -19.38 15.13 -2.75
N GLU A 478 -19.76 14.24 -1.85
CA GLU A 478 -20.18 14.54 -0.48
C GLU A 478 -19.07 14.27 0.54
N THR A 479 -18.14 13.35 0.23
CA THR A 479 -17.11 12.89 1.19
C THR A 479 -15.76 12.72 0.54
N ILE A 480 -14.71 13.22 1.19
CA ILE A 480 -13.32 12.87 0.94
C ILE A 480 -12.88 11.87 2.01
N GLY A 481 -12.56 10.64 1.59
CA GLY A 481 -12.19 9.53 2.48
C GLY A 481 -10.86 9.72 3.19
N ALA A 482 -10.63 8.90 4.23
CA ALA A 482 -9.39 8.95 5.00
C ALA A 482 -8.16 8.71 4.12
N HIS A 483 -7.09 9.50 4.35
CA HIS A 483 -5.85 9.44 3.57
C HIS A 483 -6.00 9.65 2.05
N ALA A 484 -7.15 10.12 1.55
CA ALA A 484 -7.45 10.19 0.11
C ALA A 484 -6.35 10.87 -0.72
N PHE A 485 -5.74 11.93 -0.20
CA PHE A 485 -4.63 12.68 -0.83
C PHE A 485 -3.30 12.55 -0.07
N SER A 486 -3.18 11.58 0.85
CA SER A 486 -1.97 11.46 1.67
C SER A 486 -0.69 11.35 0.82
N GLY A 487 0.26 12.25 1.04
CA GLY A 487 1.54 12.27 0.31
C GLY A 487 1.48 12.83 -1.12
N CYS A 488 0.40 13.53 -1.51
CA CYS A 488 0.30 14.27 -2.77
C CYS A 488 1.08 15.59 -2.64
N ILE A 489 2.41 15.51 -2.70
CA ILE A 489 3.29 16.66 -2.44
C ILE A 489 3.33 17.71 -3.54
N SER A 490 2.83 17.40 -4.74
CA SER A 490 2.79 18.30 -5.89
C SER A 490 1.40 18.90 -6.15
N LEU A 491 0.43 18.66 -5.26
CA LEU A 491 -0.92 19.22 -5.42
C LEU A 491 -0.82 20.76 -5.48
N GLU A 492 -1.30 21.33 -6.59
CA GLU A 492 -1.18 22.77 -6.88
C GLU A 492 -2.44 23.52 -6.47
N ASP A 493 -3.59 22.94 -6.83
CA ASP A 493 -4.90 23.50 -6.55
C ASP A 493 -5.93 22.40 -6.20
N LEU A 494 -6.94 22.79 -5.43
CA LEU A 494 -8.04 21.94 -5.05
C LEU A 494 -9.36 22.72 -5.13
N HIS A 495 -10.19 22.36 -6.09
CA HIS A 495 -11.53 22.89 -6.27
C HIS A 495 -12.53 22.10 -5.43
N ILE A 496 -13.10 22.70 -4.40
CA ILE A 496 -14.02 22.07 -3.46
C ILE A 496 -15.45 22.21 -3.98
N PRO A 497 -16.13 21.12 -4.30
CA PRO A 497 -17.52 21.17 -4.77
C PRO A 497 -18.48 21.59 -3.65
N ASN A 498 -19.56 22.31 -4.01
CA ASN A 498 -20.55 22.80 -3.06
C ASN A 498 -21.30 21.68 -2.30
N SER A 499 -21.25 20.46 -2.79
CA SER A 499 -21.84 19.27 -2.18
C SER A 499 -21.02 18.64 -1.07
N LEU A 500 -19.74 19.06 -0.87
CA LEU A 500 -18.85 18.43 0.10
C LEU A 500 -19.33 18.67 1.53
N ILE A 501 -19.54 17.60 2.28
CA ILE A 501 -20.03 17.61 3.67
C ILE A 501 -18.98 17.08 4.64
N ASN A 502 -18.24 16.04 4.25
CA ASN A 502 -17.32 15.33 5.14
C ASN A 502 -15.90 15.26 4.57
N VAL A 503 -14.92 15.44 5.44
CA VAL A 503 -13.50 15.12 5.17
C VAL A 503 -13.01 14.25 6.31
N GLU A 504 -12.51 13.06 5.99
CA GLU A 504 -12.12 12.06 6.98
C GLU A 504 -10.66 12.18 7.42
N ASP A 505 -10.25 11.29 8.35
CA ASP A 505 -8.94 11.30 9.00
C ASP A 505 -7.77 11.38 8.00
N TYR A 506 -6.82 12.30 8.26
CA TYR A 506 -5.55 12.41 7.52
C TYR A 506 -5.71 12.60 6.00
N ALA A 507 -6.86 13.09 5.54
CA ALA A 507 -7.18 13.17 4.11
C ALA A 507 -6.06 13.83 3.27
N PHE A 508 -5.38 14.84 3.81
CA PHE A 508 -4.30 15.61 3.16
C PHE A 508 -2.95 15.45 3.84
N SER A 509 -2.77 14.44 4.70
CA SER A 509 -1.52 14.26 5.44
C SER A 509 -0.31 14.19 4.51
N ASN A 510 0.78 14.86 4.91
CA ASN A 510 2.02 14.96 4.12
C ASN A 510 1.87 15.62 2.73
N CYS A 511 0.80 16.39 2.48
CA CYS A 511 0.72 17.28 1.33
C CYS A 511 1.56 18.55 1.58
N ASN A 512 2.07 19.16 0.51
CA ASN A 512 2.51 20.56 0.55
C ASN A 512 1.28 21.47 0.57
N ARG A 513 1.50 22.78 0.72
CA ARG A 513 0.43 23.77 0.63
C ARG A 513 -0.01 23.98 -0.82
N PHE A 514 -1.32 23.98 -1.04
CA PHE A 514 -1.97 24.15 -2.33
C PHE A 514 -2.99 25.29 -2.29
N ASP A 515 -3.41 25.78 -3.44
CA ASP A 515 -4.45 26.81 -3.55
C ASP A 515 -5.84 26.13 -3.45
N VAL A 516 -6.73 26.70 -2.63
CA VAL A 516 -8.09 26.17 -2.39
C VAL A 516 -9.11 27.07 -3.09
N TYR A 517 -9.95 26.45 -3.89
CA TYR A 517 -11.03 27.13 -4.64
C TYR A 517 -12.39 26.67 -4.17
N VAL A 518 -13.27 27.58 -3.87
CA VAL A 518 -14.68 27.34 -3.57
C VAL A 518 -15.56 28.34 -4.33
N ASP A 519 -16.69 27.92 -4.82
CA ASP A 519 -17.67 28.83 -5.40
C ASP A 519 -18.47 29.55 -4.32
N ASP A 520 -18.73 28.86 -3.20
CA ASP A 520 -19.50 29.37 -2.07
C ASP A 520 -18.81 29.01 -0.74
N ILE A 521 -18.56 30.05 0.07
CA ILE A 521 -17.93 29.88 1.39
C ILE A 521 -18.73 28.99 2.34
N ARG A 522 -20.05 28.83 2.13
CA ARG A 522 -20.92 27.99 2.94
C ARG A 522 -20.43 26.54 2.99
N VAL A 523 -19.80 26.06 1.95
CA VAL A 523 -19.22 24.70 1.97
C VAL A 523 -18.19 24.57 3.09
N LEU A 524 -17.22 25.49 3.21
CA LEU A 524 -16.20 25.46 4.25
C LEU A 524 -16.79 25.61 5.66
N THR A 525 -17.86 26.41 5.82
CA THR A 525 -18.48 26.61 7.13
C THR A 525 -19.24 25.38 7.62
N ASN A 526 -19.57 24.42 6.74
CA ASN A 526 -20.38 23.25 7.04
C ASN A 526 -19.64 21.90 6.98
N ILE A 527 -18.39 21.87 6.44
CA ILE A 527 -17.61 20.62 6.39
C ILE A 527 -17.45 20.04 7.79
N GLN A 528 -17.72 18.75 7.89
CA GLN A 528 -17.49 17.96 9.10
C GLN A 528 -16.13 17.29 9.03
N TYR A 529 -15.34 17.48 10.08
CA TYR A 529 -14.04 16.85 10.29
C TYR A 529 -14.11 15.89 11.47
N PRO A 530 -13.27 14.84 11.52
CA PRO A 530 -13.23 13.88 12.64
C PRO A 530 -12.77 14.58 13.94
N GLU A 531 -13.43 14.29 15.07
CA GLU A 531 -13.14 14.96 16.36
C GLU A 531 -11.69 14.81 16.82
N ASN A 532 -11.05 13.64 16.57
CA ASN A 532 -9.70 13.36 17.07
C ASN A 532 -8.58 13.86 16.16
N ASN A 533 -8.81 14.02 14.85
CA ASN A 533 -7.80 14.31 13.84
C ASN A 533 -8.21 15.45 12.89
N ALA A 534 -9.05 16.35 13.35
CA ALA A 534 -9.58 17.43 12.51
C ALA A 534 -8.50 18.35 11.95
N ILE A 535 -7.42 18.54 12.70
CA ILE A 535 -6.27 19.36 12.26
C ILE A 535 -5.66 18.78 11.00
N GLU A 536 -5.36 17.50 10.99
CA GLU A 536 -4.77 16.77 9.85
C GLU A 536 -5.77 16.52 8.71
N ALA A 537 -7.07 16.60 9.01
CA ALA A 537 -8.14 16.48 8.03
C ALA A 537 -8.53 17.83 7.39
N SER A 538 -8.31 18.95 8.12
CA SER A 538 -8.76 20.27 7.65
C SER A 538 -8.07 20.69 6.35
N ILE A 539 -8.88 20.96 5.33
CA ILE A 539 -8.43 21.46 4.02
C ILE A 539 -7.64 22.76 4.19
N MET A 540 -8.14 23.66 5.04
CA MET A 540 -7.51 24.97 5.24
C MET A 540 -6.15 24.90 5.94
N ASN A 541 -5.84 23.82 6.66
CA ASN A 541 -4.50 23.59 7.22
C ASN A 541 -3.42 23.50 6.13
N TYR A 542 -3.81 23.00 4.97
CA TYR A 542 -2.92 22.87 3.80
C TYR A 542 -3.13 23.99 2.78
N ALA A 543 -4.06 24.91 3.01
CA ALA A 543 -4.30 26.02 2.10
C ALA A 543 -3.09 26.99 2.08
N LYS A 544 -2.61 27.28 0.87
CA LYS A 544 -1.68 28.38 0.60
C LYS A 544 -2.46 29.67 0.46
N ASN A 545 -3.46 29.67 -0.42
CA ASN A 545 -4.40 30.75 -0.66
C ASN A 545 -5.83 30.19 -0.70
N LEU A 546 -6.82 31.04 -0.41
CA LEU A 546 -8.24 30.75 -0.58
C LEU A 546 -8.79 31.63 -1.71
N TYR A 547 -9.47 31.01 -2.66
CA TYR A 547 -10.20 31.69 -3.74
C TYR A 547 -11.70 31.41 -3.58
N ILE A 548 -12.50 32.44 -3.56
CA ILE A 548 -13.97 32.37 -3.53
C ILE A 548 -14.49 32.96 -4.85
N ASP A 549 -15.27 32.19 -5.60
CA ASP A 549 -15.74 32.57 -6.94
C ASP A 549 -14.57 33.06 -7.85
N GLY A 550 -13.43 32.35 -7.77
CA GLY A 550 -12.21 32.66 -8.51
C GLY A 550 -11.41 33.89 -8.02
N ILE A 551 -11.87 34.55 -6.95
CA ILE A 551 -11.23 35.75 -6.39
C ILE A 551 -10.37 35.38 -5.18
N LEU A 552 -9.10 35.75 -5.21
CA LEU A 552 -8.21 35.62 -4.06
C LEU A 552 -8.78 36.34 -2.84
N THR A 553 -9.07 35.59 -1.78
CA THR A 553 -9.78 36.08 -0.59
C THR A 553 -8.86 36.05 0.63
N THR A 554 -8.62 37.24 1.18
CA THR A 554 -7.93 37.42 2.46
C THR A 554 -8.88 37.92 3.55
N GLU A 555 -10.05 38.39 3.18
CA GLU A 555 -11.11 38.85 4.05
C GLU A 555 -12.34 37.93 3.87
N LEU A 556 -12.66 37.15 4.89
CA LEU A 556 -13.83 36.28 4.88
C LEU A 556 -15.10 37.06 5.19
N ILE A 557 -16.11 36.94 4.33
CA ILE A 557 -17.45 37.44 4.57
C ILE A 557 -18.36 36.23 4.77
N ILE A 558 -18.73 35.93 6.01
CA ILE A 558 -19.66 34.87 6.34
C ILE A 558 -21.09 35.33 5.99
N PRO A 559 -21.83 34.57 5.16
CA PRO A 559 -23.18 34.94 4.75
C PRO A 559 -24.16 35.08 5.91
N ASP A 560 -25.18 35.96 5.74
CA ASP A 560 -26.17 36.26 6.77
C ASP A 560 -27.05 35.05 7.21
N ASP A 561 -27.13 34.00 6.39
CA ASP A 561 -27.87 32.77 6.68
C ASP A 561 -27.04 31.66 7.36
N VAL A 562 -25.72 31.84 7.48
CA VAL A 562 -24.85 30.90 8.19
C VAL A 562 -25.03 31.10 9.71
N THR A 563 -25.60 30.10 10.38
CA THR A 563 -25.86 30.13 11.82
C THR A 563 -24.72 29.59 12.67
N SER A 564 -23.89 28.73 12.09
CA SER A 564 -22.80 28.04 12.78
C SER A 564 -21.61 27.86 11.86
N ILE A 565 -20.40 28.03 12.39
CA ILE A 565 -19.15 27.69 11.73
C ILE A 565 -18.65 26.35 12.28
N ALA A 566 -18.40 25.40 11.41
CA ALA A 566 -18.03 24.05 11.79
C ALA A 566 -16.68 23.97 12.53
N TYR A 567 -16.46 22.85 13.19
CA TYR A 567 -15.19 22.46 13.82
C TYR A 567 -14.02 22.54 12.83
N CYS A 568 -12.94 23.24 13.19
CA CYS A 568 -11.73 23.41 12.35
C CYS A 568 -11.96 23.95 10.91
N ALA A 569 -13.09 24.60 10.63
CA ALA A 569 -13.49 25.06 9.29
C ALA A 569 -12.42 25.84 8.55
N PHE A 570 -11.72 26.74 9.24
CA PHE A 570 -10.65 27.60 8.69
C PHE A 570 -9.30 27.37 9.37
N PHE A 571 -9.13 26.23 10.04
CA PHE A 571 -7.89 25.90 10.75
C PHE A 571 -6.66 26.01 9.81
N GLY A 572 -5.64 26.75 10.22
CA GLY A 572 -4.38 26.89 9.46
C GLY A 572 -4.46 27.85 8.26
N GLY A 573 -5.60 28.49 8.03
CA GLY A 573 -5.83 29.46 6.93
C GLY A 573 -5.05 30.75 7.08
N LYS A 574 -3.73 30.71 6.86
CA LYS A 574 -2.81 31.85 7.09
C LYS A 574 -3.04 33.03 6.15
N SER A 575 -3.66 32.81 5.00
CA SER A 575 -4.04 33.89 4.07
C SER A 575 -5.24 34.70 4.55
N ILE A 576 -6.01 34.18 5.51
CA ILE A 576 -7.21 34.85 6.06
C ILE A 576 -6.74 35.89 7.09
N THR A 577 -6.86 37.17 6.74
CA THR A 577 -6.42 38.30 7.60
C THR A 577 -7.56 39.02 8.32
N ASN A 578 -8.78 38.85 7.86
CA ASN A 578 -9.98 39.41 8.46
C ASN A 578 -11.19 38.51 8.30
N VAL A 579 -12.17 38.61 9.19
CA VAL A 579 -13.46 37.94 9.12
C VAL A 579 -14.61 38.87 9.51
N THR A 580 -15.63 38.91 8.65
CA THR A 580 -16.91 39.55 8.93
C THR A 580 -17.98 38.50 9.09
N PHE A 581 -18.60 38.45 10.27
CA PHE A 581 -19.63 37.45 10.54
C PHE A 581 -21.03 37.92 10.08
N GLY A 582 -21.81 36.98 9.53
CA GLY A 582 -23.19 37.18 9.14
C GLY A 582 -24.09 37.47 10.35
N LYS A 583 -25.26 38.13 10.11
CA LYS A 583 -26.19 38.54 11.16
C LYS A 583 -26.83 37.36 11.91
N SER A 584 -26.84 36.16 11.30
CA SER A 584 -27.45 34.98 11.96
C SER A 584 -26.39 34.07 12.59
N THR A 585 -25.09 34.39 12.51
CA THR A 585 -24.04 33.55 13.10
C THR A 585 -24.12 33.58 14.62
N GLN A 586 -24.38 32.41 15.22
CA GLN A 586 -24.58 32.21 16.67
C GLN A 586 -23.45 31.41 17.31
N SER A 587 -22.77 30.53 16.53
CA SER A 587 -21.74 29.67 17.09
C SER A 587 -20.50 29.59 16.20
N ILE A 588 -19.36 29.51 16.85
CA ILE A 588 -18.06 29.22 16.23
C ILE A 588 -17.54 27.91 16.81
N GLY A 589 -17.25 26.97 15.93
CA GLY A 589 -16.77 25.64 16.31
C GLY A 589 -15.40 25.65 16.98
N VAL A 590 -15.08 24.54 17.63
CA VAL A 590 -13.76 24.30 18.24
C VAL A 590 -12.66 24.41 17.17
N GLY A 591 -11.61 25.19 17.44
CA GLY A 591 -10.48 25.38 16.53
C GLY A 591 -10.81 26.05 15.19
N ALA A 592 -12.00 26.60 14.99
CA ALA A 592 -12.48 27.03 13.66
C ALA A 592 -11.56 28.01 12.94
N PHE A 593 -10.91 28.91 13.65
CA PHE A 593 -9.94 29.91 13.13
C PHE A 593 -8.54 29.74 13.73
N CYS A 594 -8.24 28.61 14.32
CA CYS A 594 -6.94 28.34 14.91
C CYS A 594 -5.84 28.46 13.84
N GLU A 595 -4.71 29.08 14.19
CA GLU A 595 -3.54 29.29 13.26
C GLU A 595 -3.83 30.13 12.02
N THR A 596 -4.90 30.91 11.99
CA THR A 596 -5.18 31.87 10.90
C THR A 596 -4.28 33.09 10.97
N GLY A 597 -4.25 33.84 9.85
CA GLY A 597 -3.52 35.12 9.73
C GLY A 597 -4.34 36.35 10.19
N LEU A 598 -5.41 36.16 10.97
CA LEU A 598 -6.28 37.26 11.44
C LEU A 598 -5.46 38.35 12.14
N THR A 599 -5.70 39.59 11.76
CA THR A 599 -5.04 40.78 12.34
C THR A 599 -5.94 41.50 13.34
N GLU A 600 -7.23 41.52 13.06
CA GLU A 600 -8.27 42.06 13.95
C GLU A 600 -9.47 41.09 13.99
N LEU A 601 -10.19 41.05 15.10
CA LEU A 601 -11.40 40.25 15.29
C LEU A 601 -12.48 41.08 15.94
N THR A 602 -13.66 41.13 15.29
CA THR A 602 -14.86 41.70 15.88
C THR A 602 -15.94 40.63 15.95
N LEU A 603 -16.35 40.27 17.15
CA LEU A 603 -17.43 39.32 17.42
C LEU A 603 -18.74 40.07 17.57
N PRO A 604 -19.76 39.82 16.73
CA PRO A 604 -21.06 40.49 16.87
C PRO A 604 -21.85 39.95 18.07
N ASP A 605 -22.87 40.71 18.49
CA ASP A 605 -23.77 40.35 19.62
C ASP A 605 -24.54 39.05 19.40
N THR A 606 -24.63 38.58 18.15
CA THR A 606 -25.35 37.36 17.81
C THR A 606 -24.58 36.08 18.17
N ILE A 607 -23.26 36.15 18.29
CA ILE A 607 -22.43 35.00 18.66
C ILE A 607 -22.58 34.77 20.16
N THR A 608 -23.15 33.61 20.49
CA THR A 608 -23.44 33.20 21.89
C THR A 608 -22.54 32.04 22.35
N SER A 609 -21.87 31.34 21.42
CA SER A 609 -21.00 30.20 21.73
C SER A 609 -19.74 30.23 20.88
N ILE A 610 -18.60 30.04 21.53
CA ILE A 610 -17.30 29.94 20.88
C ILE A 610 -16.61 28.68 21.39
N GLY A 611 -16.22 27.80 20.50
CA GLY A 611 -15.55 26.56 20.84
C GLY A 611 -14.14 26.77 21.41
N GLU A 612 -13.63 25.75 22.08
CA GLU A 612 -12.25 25.73 22.58
C GLU A 612 -11.25 25.94 21.41
N TYR A 613 -10.10 26.55 21.67
CA TYR A 613 -9.03 26.81 20.68
C TYR A 613 -9.46 27.65 19.48
N ALA A 614 -10.65 28.20 19.41
CA ALA A 614 -11.22 28.76 18.17
C ALA A 614 -10.31 29.77 17.47
N PHE A 615 -9.52 30.54 18.21
CA PHE A 615 -8.55 31.53 17.67
C PHE A 615 -7.12 31.30 18.21
N ARG A 616 -6.81 30.10 18.67
CA ARG A 616 -5.48 29.72 19.16
C ARG A 616 -4.42 29.93 18.09
N ASN A 617 -3.21 30.35 18.48
CA ASN A 617 -2.08 30.59 17.58
C ASN A 617 -2.34 31.61 16.44
N CYS A 618 -3.35 32.46 16.52
CA CYS A 618 -3.51 33.59 15.60
C CYS A 618 -2.43 34.64 15.93
N LYS A 619 -1.20 34.40 15.48
CA LYS A 619 -0.01 35.14 15.90
C LYS A 619 0.01 36.61 15.48
N ASP A 620 -0.71 36.94 14.40
CA ASP A 620 -0.81 38.28 13.84
C ASP A 620 -1.98 39.10 14.42
N LEU A 621 -2.83 38.45 15.26
CA LEU A 621 -4.00 39.09 15.87
C LEU A 621 -3.60 40.17 16.88
N ARG A 622 -3.95 41.41 16.59
CA ARG A 622 -3.59 42.58 17.42
C ARG A 622 -4.72 43.09 18.29
N LYS A 623 -5.95 42.94 17.80
CA LYS A 623 -7.12 43.51 18.45
C LYS A 623 -8.30 42.55 18.42
N ILE A 624 -8.98 42.47 19.56
CA ILE A 624 -10.25 41.75 19.71
C ILE A 624 -11.31 42.69 20.19
N THR A 625 -12.49 42.66 19.59
CA THR A 625 -13.70 43.32 20.08
C THR A 625 -14.80 42.29 20.34
N PHE A 626 -15.22 42.16 21.57
CA PHE A 626 -16.27 41.24 21.96
C PHE A 626 -17.68 41.89 21.83
N GLY A 627 -18.62 41.15 21.22
CA GLY A 627 -20.05 41.44 21.25
C GLY A 627 -20.73 40.97 22.54
N GLY A 628 -21.97 41.40 22.71
CA GLY A 628 -22.75 41.15 23.94
C GLY A 628 -23.33 39.74 24.08
N GLY A 629 -23.20 38.89 23.08
CA GLY A 629 -23.74 37.53 23.11
C GLY A 629 -22.91 36.56 23.95
N VAL A 630 -21.60 36.81 24.14
CA VAL A 630 -20.67 35.93 24.85
C VAL A 630 -20.59 36.30 26.33
N ASP A 631 -20.87 35.35 27.22
CA ASP A 631 -20.69 35.51 28.69
C ASP A 631 -19.50 34.72 29.25
N THR A 632 -19.03 33.72 28.52
CA THR A 632 -17.95 32.82 28.94
C THR A 632 -16.94 32.64 27.79
N LEU A 633 -15.65 32.82 28.07
CA LEU A 633 -14.57 32.54 27.14
C LEU A 633 -14.09 31.11 27.34
N SER A 634 -13.98 30.36 26.26
CA SER A 634 -13.64 28.93 26.26
C SER A 634 -12.16 28.68 26.59
N TYR A 635 -11.84 27.41 26.82
CA TYR A 635 -10.49 26.92 27.04
C TYR A 635 -9.56 27.23 25.85
N GLU A 636 -8.37 27.78 26.15
CA GLU A 636 -7.29 28.15 25.19
C GLU A 636 -7.76 29.00 23.99
N LEU A 637 -8.83 29.80 24.16
CA LEU A 637 -9.52 30.52 23.07
C LEU A 637 -8.57 31.37 22.22
N PHE A 638 -7.65 32.13 22.84
CA PHE A 638 -6.63 32.98 22.22
C PHE A 638 -5.21 32.61 22.66
N ASP A 639 -5.01 31.36 23.04
CA ASP A 639 -3.66 30.85 23.44
C ASP A 639 -2.64 31.17 22.36
N ASN A 640 -1.48 31.72 22.73
CA ASN A 640 -0.40 32.09 21.83
C ASN A 640 -0.75 33.11 20.72
N CYS A 641 -1.73 33.99 20.94
CA CYS A 641 -1.94 35.17 20.08
C CYS A 641 -0.86 36.20 20.41
N THR A 642 0.37 35.95 19.95
CA THR A 642 1.58 36.65 20.41
C THR A 642 1.61 38.15 20.11
N SER A 643 0.86 38.64 19.13
CA SER A 643 0.76 40.05 18.77
C SER A 643 -0.43 40.77 19.40
N LEU A 644 -1.22 40.08 20.24
CA LEU A 644 -2.44 40.68 20.80
C LEU A 644 -2.08 41.84 21.76
N GLU A 645 -2.50 43.06 21.39
CA GLU A 645 -2.23 44.30 22.11
C GLU A 645 -3.48 44.87 22.80
N ASN A 646 -4.66 44.67 22.20
CA ASN A 646 -5.89 45.34 22.63
C ASN A 646 -7.08 44.40 22.71
N ILE A 647 -7.74 44.37 23.86
CA ILE A 647 -8.98 43.65 24.09
C ILE A 647 -10.09 44.66 24.43
N VAL A 648 -11.09 44.76 23.55
CA VAL A 648 -12.29 45.54 23.78
C VAL A 648 -13.37 44.62 24.36
N TRP A 649 -13.53 44.72 25.65
CA TRP A 649 -14.47 43.89 26.41
C TRP A 649 -15.92 44.34 26.23
N HIS A 650 -16.84 43.37 26.29
CA HIS A 650 -18.25 43.64 26.55
C HIS A 650 -18.60 43.30 28.01
N ASN A 651 -19.47 44.06 28.63
CA ASN A 651 -19.85 43.88 30.06
C ASN A 651 -20.61 42.58 30.34
N ASN A 652 -21.05 41.84 29.36
CA ASN A 652 -21.71 40.55 29.56
C ASN A 652 -20.72 39.40 29.89
N ILE A 653 -19.44 39.58 29.66
CA ILE A 653 -18.44 38.53 29.92
C ILE A 653 -18.20 38.41 31.41
N LYS A 654 -18.49 37.22 31.97
CA LYS A 654 -18.37 36.89 33.38
C LYS A 654 -17.22 35.93 33.68
N HIS A 655 -16.89 35.05 32.75
CA HIS A 655 -15.96 33.99 32.99
C HIS A 655 -14.88 33.92 31.88
N ILE A 656 -13.62 33.92 32.31
CA ILE A 656 -12.49 33.65 31.43
C ILE A 656 -12.04 32.20 31.68
N GLY A 657 -12.11 31.37 30.65
CA GLY A 657 -11.70 29.97 30.71
C GLY A 657 -10.19 29.79 30.89
N ASP A 658 -9.81 28.55 31.17
CA ASP A 658 -8.42 28.16 31.39
C ASP A 658 -7.57 28.48 30.15
N LYS A 659 -6.41 29.08 30.36
CA LYS A 659 -5.44 29.51 29.35
C LYS A 659 -6.01 30.37 28.21
N ALA A 660 -7.18 30.99 28.37
CA ALA A 660 -7.85 31.70 27.28
C ALA A 660 -6.96 32.74 26.56
N PHE A 661 -6.01 33.37 27.24
CA PHE A 661 -5.03 34.32 26.71
C PHE A 661 -3.58 33.94 27.07
N TYR A 662 -3.31 32.66 27.27
CA TYR A 662 -1.97 32.18 27.60
C TYR A 662 -0.96 32.57 26.51
N GLY A 663 0.19 33.10 26.87
CA GLY A 663 1.22 33.46 25.91
C GLY A 663 0.92 34.63 24.98
N CYS A 664 -0.05 35.48 25.30
CA CYS A 664 -0.33 36.73 24.57
C CYS A 664 0.78 37.77 24.88
N LEU A 665 1.90 37.65 24.18
CA LEU A 665 3.12 38.43 24.48
C LEU A 665 2.97 39.92 24.20
N GLY A 666 2.08 40.32 23.28
CA GLY A 666 1.87 41.74 22.94
C GLY A 666 1.05 42.53 23.94
N LEU A 667 0.33 41.85 24.84
CA LEU A 667 -0.61 42.48 25.77
C LEU A 667 0.16 43.25 26.90
N LYS A 668 0.00 44.60 26.90
CA LYS A 668 0.70 45.48 27.89
C LYS A 668 -0.19 45.90 29.05
N GLU A 669 -1.49 46.11 28.79
CA GLU A 669 -2.43 46.57 29.79
C GLU A 669 -3.69 45.65 29.74
N LEU A 670 -4.16 45.24 30.90
CA LEU A 670 -5.36 44.46 31.08
C LEU A 670 -6.30 45.16 32.06
N ILE A 671 -7.37 45.71 31.48
CA ILE A 671 -8.50 46.27 32.24
C ILE A 671 -9.62 45.26 32.18
N ILE A 672 -9.87 44.58 33.26
CA ILE A 672 -10.92 43.57 33.39
C ILE A 672 -12.30 44.30 33.48
N PRO A 673 -13.33 43.83 32.72
CA PRO A 673 -14.66 44.46 32.70
C PRO A 673 -15.39 44.31 34.03
N GLU A 674 -16.30 45.31 34.34
CA GLU A 674 -16.93 45.46 35.66
C GLU A 674 -17.85 44.29 36.08
N ASN A 675 -18.29 43.42 35.18
CA ASN A 675 -19.09 42.25 35.50
C ASN A 675 -18.34 40.92 35.54
N MET A 676 -17.00 40.95 35.38
CA MET A 676 -16.19 39.73 35.45
C MET A 676 -16.28 39.10 36.87
N GLU A 677 -16.55 37.82 36.93
CA GLU A 677 -16.72 37.08 38.17
C GLU A 677 -15.55 36.12 38.43
N HIS A 678 -15.02 35.50 37.36
CA HIS A 678 -14.05 34.41 37.44
C HIS A 678 -12.94 34.54 36.40
N ILE A 679 -11.68 34.29 36.80
CA ILE A 679 -10.48 34.23 35.97
C ILE A 679 -9.83 32.85 36.12
N GLY A 680 -9.85 32.05 35.03
CA GLY A 680 -9.49 30.63 35.02
C GLY A 680 -7.99 30.35 35.11
N TYR A 681 -7.66 29.07 35.18
CA TYR A 681 -6.30 28.53 35.29
C TYR A 681 -5.39 29.00 34.16
N LEU A 682 -4.20 29.59 34.52
CA LEU A 682 -3.22 30.10 33.55
C LEU A 682 -3.81 31.05 32.48
N SER A 683 -4.96 31.67 32.70
CA SER A 683 -5.72 32.38 31.66
C SER A 683 -4.93 33.50 30.99
N PHE A 684 -4.08 34.24 31.75
CA PHE A 684 -3.11 35.21 31.26
C PHE A 684 -1.67 34.77 31.55
N GLY A 685 -1.45 33.50 31.76
CA GLY A 685 -0.11 32.95 32.00
C GLY A 685 0.85 33.32 30.88
N TYR A 686 2.08 33.67 31.19
CA TYR A 686 3.16 34.04 30.26
C TYR A 686 2.86 35.22 29.32
N CYS A 687 1.91 36.10 29.67
CA CYS A 687 1.77 37.41 29.04
C CYS A 687 2.93 38.31 29.48
N SER A 688 4.13 38.04 28.94
CA SER A 688 5.39 38.60 29.47
C SER A 688 5.52 40.10 29.37
N SER A 689 4.80 40.73 28.40
CA SER A 689 4.77 42.19 28.25
C SER A 689 3.69 42.87 29.10
N LEU A 690 2.86 42.13 29.84
CA LEU A 690 1.82 42.72 30.66
C LEU A 690 2.43 43.55 31.77
N GLU A 691 2.18 44.87 31.71
CA GLU A 691 2.71 45.87 32.67
C GLU A 691 1.65 46.24 33.73
N LYS A 692 0.37 46.33 33.32
CA LYS A 692 -0.71 46.79 34.17
C LYS A 692 -1.89 45.84 34.19
N LEU A 693 -2.41 45.60 35.40
CA LEU A 693 -3.58 44.76 35.66
C LEU A 693 -4.56 45.48 36.58
N HIS A 694 -5.74 45.77 36.07
CA HIS A 694 -6.79 46.37 36.89
C HIS A 694 -8.01 45.44 36.98
N MET A 695 -8.33 44.94 38.16
CA MET A 695 -9.48 44.07 38.45
C MET A 695 -10.59 44.83 39.13
N PRO A 696 -11.85 44.73 38.63
CA PRO A 696 -13.02 45.24 39.32
C PRO A 696 -13.37 44.37 40.55
N ASN A 697 -14.16 44.91 41.43
CA ASN A 697 -14.62 44.18 42.64
C ASN A 697 -15.63 43.07 42.37
N SER A 698 -16.15 42.96 41.16
CA SER A 698 -16.95 41.83 40.71
C SER A 698 -16.16 40.51 40.65
N VAL A 699 -14.85 40.54 40.43
CA VAL A 699 -13.98 39.35 40.42
C VAL A 699 -13.91 38.77 41.85
N THR A 700 -14.47 37.58 42.00
CA THR A 700 -14.55 36.85 43.29
C THR A 700 -13.60 35.64 43.31
N THR A 701 -13.23 35.12 42.17
CA THR A 701 -12.43 33.93 42.06
C THR A 701 -11.30 34.07 41.04
N LEU A 702 -10.12 33.64 41.40
CA LEU A 702 -8.96 33.48 40.58
C LEU A 702 -8.51 32.00 40.66
N ASP A 703 -8.12 31.42 39.57
CA ASP A 703 -7.58 30.06 39.58
C ASP A 703 -6.04 30.05 39.55
N ASP A 704 -5.46 28.87 39.74
CA ASP A 704 -4.01 28.67 39.83
C ASP A 704 -3.27 29.23 38.61
N GLY A 705 -2.17 29.93 38.83
CA GLY A 705 -1.29 30.44 37.80
C GLY A 705 -1.87 31.48 36.83
N CYS A 706 -3.03 32.06 37.13
CA CYS A 706 -3.78 32.95 36.20
C CYS A 706 -2.93 34.10 35.59
N PHE A 707 -1.88 34.58 36.26
CA PHE A 707 -0.92 35.61 35.79
C PHE A 707 0.53 35.13 35.91
N ALA A 708 0.77 33.82 36.00
CA ALA A 708 2.13 33.29 36.12
C ALA A 708 2.98 33.67 34.91
N GLY A 709 4.23 34.08 35.10
CA GLY A 709 5.14 34.43 34.02
C GLY A 709 4.88 35.78 33.36
N CYS A 710 4.00 36.63 33.91
CA CYS A 710 3.84 38.03 33.52
C CYS A 710 5.04 38.86 34.01
N THR A 711 6.18 38.72 33.31
CA THR A 711 7.48 39.17 33.77
C THR A 711 7.62 40.70 33.87
N SER A 712 6.80 41.47 33.16
CA SER A 712 6.79 42.93 33.13
C SER A 712 5.78 43.52 34.12
N LEU A 713 4.93 42.70 34.75
CA LEU A 713 3.81 43.17 35.58
C LEU A 713 4.28 43.90 36.85
N HIS A 714 3.93 45.19 36.94
CA HIS A 714 4.36 46.04 38.04
C HIS A 714 3.24 46.94 38.60
N ASP A 715 2.17 47.22 37.85
CA ASP A 715 1.04 48.01 38.30
C ASP A 715 -0.20 47.08 38.43
N ILE A 716 -0.54 46.70 39.67
CA ILE A 716 -1.61 45.77 39.97
C ILE A 716 -2.63 46.41 40.91
N LYS A 717 -3.90 46.41 40.45
CA LYS A 717 -5.06 46.68 41.30
C LYS A 717 -5.88 45.40 41.40
N LEU A 718 -5.84 44.75 42.56
CA LEU A 718 -6.64 43.54 42.86
C LEU A 718 -8.08 43.90 43.22
N SER A 719 -8.98 42.94 42.97
CA SER A 719 -10.36 42.98 43.49
C SER A 719 -10.35 42.87 45.03
N THR A 720 -11.18 43.68 45.67
CA THR A 720 -11.38 43.58 47.11
C THR A 720 -12.32 42.46 47.52
N SER A 721 -12.88 41.72 46.57
CA SER A 721 -13.80 40.58 46.80
C SER A 721 -13.08 39.24 46.84
N ILE A 722 -11.82 39.15 46.33
CA ILE A 722 -11.04 37.89 46.43
C ILE A 722 -10.56 37.72 47.89
N THR A 723 -10.54 36.48 48.37
CA THR A 723 -10.11 36.16 49.72
C THR A 723 -8.82 35.38 49.77
N GLU A 724 -8.26 35.01 48.62
CA GLU A 724 -7.01 34.30 48.49
C GLU A 724 -6.24 34.68 47.21
N ILE A 725 -4.94 34.54 47.28
CA ILE A 725 -4.07 34.53 46.09
C ILE A 725 -3.80 33.05 45.81
N PRO A 726 -4.32 32.51 44.71
CA PRO A 726 -4.22 31.08 44.40
C PRO A 726 -2.79 30.61 44.11
N LYS A 727 -2.64 29.31 43.98
CA LYS A 727 -1.35 28.68 43.73
C LYS A 727 -0.72 29.26 42.48
N GLU A 728 0.57 29.65 42.59
CA GLU A 728 1.36 30.18 41.46
C GLU A 728 0.76 31.36 40.72
N ALA A 729 -0.29 32.04 41.25
CA ALA A 729 -1.03 33.10 40.51
C ALA A 729 -0.14 34.19 39.91
N PHE A 730 0.90 34.64 40.63
CA PHE A 730 1.90 35.63 40.24
C PHE A 730 3.33 35.07 40.21
N LYS A 731 3.48 33.77 40.01
CA LYS A 731 4.81 33.14 39.87
C LYS A 731 5.60 33.76 38.74
N MET A 732 6.89 34.04 38.94
CA MET A 732 7.80 34.62 37.96
C MET A 732 7.37 36.02 37.45
N CYS A 733 6.57 36.79 38.21
CA CYS A 733 6.26 38.17 37.90
C CYS A 733 7.48 39.04 38.34
N HIS A 734 8.54 39.05 37.51
CA HIS A 734 9.79 39.71 37.89
C HIS A 734 9.65 41.25 37.92
N GLY A 735 8.69 41.84 37.19
CA GLY A 735 8.41 43.29 37.21
C GLY A 735 7.82 43.77 38.53
N LEU A 736 7.26 42.86 39.34
CA LEU A 736 6.50 43.18 40.55
C LEU A 736 7.47 43.69 41.66
N THR A 737 7.40 44.97 42.01
CA THR A 737 8.20 45.57 43.07
C THR A 737 7.44 45.66 44.40
N SER A 738 6.12 45.81 44.33
CA SER A 738 5.21 45.78 45.49
C SER A 738 3.83 45.38 45.05
N ILE A 739 3.02 44.89 45.99
CA ILE A 739 1.61 44.60 45.80
C ILE A 739 0.83 44.90 47.06
N THR A 740 -0.35 45.53 46.85
CA THR A 740 -1.24 45.84 47.98
C THR A 740 -2.32 44.74 48.12
N LEU A 741 -2.27 44.07 49.29
CA LEU A 741 -3.30 43.12 49.69
C LEU A 741 -4.29 43.83 50.62
N HIS A 742 -5.57 43.73 50.31
CA HIS A 742 -6.65 44.38 51.09
C HIS A 742 -7.03 43.59 52.35
N GLU A 743 -7.61 44.30 53.35
CA GLU A 743 -8.22 43.60 54.48
C GLU A 743 -9.38 42.75 54.01
N GLY A 744 -9.35 41.45 54.33
CA GLY A 744 -10.21 40.41 53.80
C GLY A 744 -9.44 39.31 53.10
N MET A 745 -8.21 39.54 52.70
CA MET A 745 -7.31 38.50 52.18
C MET A 745 -6.96 37.52 53.29
N LYS A 746 -7.28 36.24 53.10
CA LYS A 746 -7.11 35.19 54.12
C LYS A 746 -5.97 34.22 53.81
N ASN A 747 -5.78 33.89 52.54
CA ASN A 747 -4.84 32.83 52.18
C ASN A 747 -3.85 33.28 51.09
N ILE A 748 -2.61 32.98 51.26
CA ILE A 748 -1.57 33.06 50.23
C ILE A 748 -1.15 31.66 49.91
N CYS A 749 -1.59 31.14 48.77
CA CYS A 749 -1.43 29.74 48.41
C CYS A 749 -0.02 29.39 47.91
N ASN A 750 0.23 28.11 47.64
CA ASN A 750 1.53 27.56 47.28
C ASN A 750 2.12 28.26 46.03
N GLY A 751 3.35 28.81 46.21
CA GLY A 751 4.05 29.45 45.09
C GLY A 751 3.40 30.74 44.56
N ALA A 752 2.43 31.34 45.25
CA ALA A 752 1.63 32.47 44.79
C ALA A 752 2.47 33.60 44.20
N PHE A 753 3.63 33.93 44.83
CA PHE A 753 4.62 34.93 44.39
C PHE A 753 6.00 34.31 44.15
N ARG A 754 6.06 33.03 43.92
CA ARG A 754 7.35 32.34 43.68
C ARG A 754 8.13 32.98 42.56
N GLU A 755 9.43 33.24 42.82
CA GLU A 755 10.36 33.82 41.83
C GLU A 755 9.96 35.27 41.39
N CYS A 756 9.21 36.02 42.21
CA CYS A 756 9.04 37.46 42.03
C CYS A 756 10.30 38.19 42.49
N ASN A 757 11.35 38.20 41.67
CA ASN A 757 12.71 38.53 42.07
C ASN A 757 12.87 40.00 42.49
N ASN A 758 12.03 40.92 41.98
CA ASN A 758 12.11 42.35 42.31
C ASN A 758 11.13 42.78 43.41
N LEU A 759 10.30 41.86 43.91
CA LEU A 759 9.39 42.16 45.03
C LEU A 759 10.20 42.60 46.29
N ALA A 760 10.17 43.88 46.58
CA ALA A 760 10.97 44.44 47.66
C ALA A 760 10.26 44.37 49.02
N SER A 761 8.97 44.49 49.03
CA SER A 761 8.17 44.40 50.25
C SER A 761 6.79 43.79 50.01
N ILE A 762 6.27 43.14 51.03
CA ILE A 762 4.88 42.64 51.06
C ILE A 762 4.20 43.04 52.37
N ASP A 763 3.00 43.59 52.28
CA ASP A 763 2.17 43.92 53.45
C ASP A 763 1.00 42.92 53.56
N LEU A 764 1.10 42.03 54.53
CA LEU A 764 0.10 40.99 54.82
C LEU A 764 -0.98 41.52 55.76
N PRO A 765 -2.23 41.63 55.33
CA PRO A 765 -3.30 42.22 56.12
C PRO A 765 -3.56 41.44 57.42
N SER A 766 -4.23 42.07 58.39
CA SER A 766 -4.54 41.48 59.69
C SER A 766 -5.46 40.22 59.57
N THR A 767 -6.16 40.10 58.46
CA THR A 767 -7.02 38.96 58.13
C THR A 767 -6.30 37.73 57.58
N THR A 768 -4.99 37.81 57.30
CA THR A 768 -4.21 36.67 56.74
C THR A 768 -4.16 35.51 57.74
N ARG A 769 -4.64 34.33 57.28
CA ARG A 769 -4.75 33.11 58.10
C ARG A 769 -3.74 32.05 57.73
N THR A 770 -3.46 31.89 56.43
CA THR A 770 -2.53 30.85 55.96
C THR A 770 -1.55 31.43 54.93
N ILE A 771 -0.34 30.92 55.01
CA ILE A 771 0.68 31.09 53.96
C ILE A 771 1.20 29.71 53.66
N ASP A 772 1.10 29.31 52.40
CA ASP A 772 1.50 27.96 51.96
C ASP A 772 3.00 27.90 51.66
N GLU A 773 3.50 26.67 51.54
CA GLU A 773 4.88 26.39 51.14
C GLU A 773 5.22 27.06 49.80
N PHE A 774 6.44 27.58 49.63
CA PHE A 774 6.95 28.31 48.48
C PHE A 774 6.25 29.63 48.13
N ALA A 775 5.29 30.12 48.92
CA ALA A 775 4.50 31.35 48.57
C ALA A 775 5.36 32.50 48.07
N PHE A 776 6.53 32.75 48.69
CA PHE A 776 7.50 33.77 48.33
C PHE A 776 8.88 33.18 48.00
N TYR A 777 8.96 31.92 47.64
CA TYR A 777 10.22 31.23 47.34
C TYR A 777 11.01 31.93 46.23
N LYS A 778 12.32 32.15 46.51
CA LYS A 778 13.21 32.89 45.58
C LYS A 778 12.76 34.33 45.22
N CYS A 779 12.02 35.00 46.06
CA CYS A 779 11.86 36.47 45.94
C CYS A 779 13.17 37.13 46.44
N THR A 780 14.21 37.16 45.62
CA THR A 780 15.59 37.47 46.02
C THR A 780 15.78 38.91 46.55
N ASN A 781 14.86 39.82 46.26
CA ASN A 781 14.85 41.22 46.69
C ASN A 781 13.88 41.53 47.84
N LEU A 782 13.24 40.49 48.39
CA LEU A 782 12.23 40.67 49.45
C LEU A 782 12.90 40.94 50.79
N HIS A 783 13.07 42.24 51.07
CA HIS A 783 13.71 42.76 52.29
C HIS A 783 12.73 42.99 53.43
N SER A 784 11.48 43.35 53.13
CA SER A 784 10.51 43.76 54.15
C SER A 784 9.18 42.97 54.06
N ILE A 785 8.85 42.25 55.08
CA ILE A 785 7.60 41.48 55.19
C ILE A 785 6.82 42.03 56.41
N TYR A 786 5.73 42.74 56.16
CA TYR A 786 4.87 43.32 57.17
C TYR A 786 3.69 42.36 57.44
N CYS A 787 3.65 41.77 58.65
CA CYS A 787 2.60 40.86 59.08
C CYS A 787 1.69 41.59 60.12
N ARG A 788 0.55 42.13 59.69
CA ARG A 788 -0.35 42.90 60.54
C ARG A 788 -1.20 42.04 61.49
N SER A 789 -1.18 40.71 61.32
CA SER A 789 -1.96 39.79 62.18
C SER A 789 -1.33 39.64 63.54
N THR A 790 -2.18 39.66 64.64
CA THR A 790 -1.75 39.40 66.00
C THR A 790 -1.52 37.94 66.34
N LEU A 791 -1.88 37.05 65.37
CA LEU A 791 -1.60 35.64 65.40
C LEU A 791 -0.81 35.28 64.11
N PRO A 792 0.30 34.53 64.22
CA PRO A 792 1.05 34.14 63.04
C PRO A 792 0.21 33.36 62.07
N PRO A 793 0.17 33.74 60.80
CA PRO A 793 -0.49 32.93 59.77
C PRO A 793 0.01 31.50 59.79
N GLN A 794 -0.88 30.53 59.67
CA GLN A 794 -0.51 29.12 59.65
C GLN A 794 0.37 28.79 58.45
N ALA A 795 1.54 28.18 58.70
CA ALA A 795 2.41 27.60 57.68
C ALA A 795 1.77 26.32 57.12
N LYS A 796 0.91 26.46 56.11
CA LYS A 796 0.14 25.35 55.53
C LYS A 796 1.04 24.57 54.56
N ASN A 797 0.82 23.26 54.46
CA ASN A 797 1.57 22.34 53.59
C ASN A 797 3.08 22.23 53.92
N CYS A 798 3.54 22.77 55.03
CA CYS A 798 4.91 22.67 55.48
C CYS A 798 5.15 21.23 55.95
N LYS A 799 5.90 20.44 55.18
CA LYS A 799 6.25 19.04 55.51
C LYS A 799 7.57 18.91 56.29
N THR A 800 8.43 19.89 56.19
CA THR A 800 9.79 19.90 56.82
C THR A 800 10.16 21.30 57.30
N GLU A 801 10.91 21.41 58.38
CA GLU A 801 11.54 22.68 58.73
C GLU A 801 12.99 22.70 58.21
N PRO A 802 13.49 23.84 57.74
CA PRO A 802 12.81 25.17 57.69
C PRO A 802 11.68 25.23 56.69
N TRP A 803 10.63 26.04 57.01
CA TRP A 803 9.52 26.33 56.09
C TRP A 803 10.03 27.04 54.84
N ASN A 804 9.68 26.52 53.63
CA ASN A 804 10.25 27.03 52.38
C ASN A 804 9.55 28.27 51.82
N ALA A 805 8.50 28.80 52.47
CA ALA A 805 7.76 29.95 51.94
C ALA A 805 8.63 31.20 51.74
N LEU A 806 9.62 31.41 52.61
CA LEU A 806 10.56 32.53 52.54
C LEU A 806 12.01 32.11 52.22
N LYS A 807 12.17 30.90 51.68
CA LYS A 807 13.49 30.38 51.33
C LYS A 807 14.08 31.10 50.13
N ASP A 808 15.37 31.34 50.13
CA ASP A 808 16.11 32.02 49.06
C ASP A 808 15.63 33.47 48.79
N ASN A 809 15.10 34.15 49.81
CA ASN A 809 14.78 35.59 49.79
C ASN A 809 16.01 36.41 50.16
N ALA A 810 15.91 37.75 50.20
CA ALA A 810 16.97 38.64 50.60
C ALA A 810 17.59 38.17 51.94
N THR A 811 18.93 38.21 52.04
CA THR A 811 19.65 37.73 53.25
C THR A 811 19.50 38.65 54.41
N ASP A 812 19.19 39.92 54.19
CA ASP A 812 18.97 41.00 55.11
C ASP A 812 17.48 41.30 55.38
N ARG A 813 16.59 40.33 54.97
CA ARG A 813 15.14 40.50 55.15
C ARG A 813 14.76 40.70 56.60
N MET A 814 13.72 41.51 56.81
CA MET A 814 13.14 41.77 58.17
C MET A 814 11.62 41.41 58.09
N ILE A 815 11.13 40.77 59.13
CA ILE A 815 9.70 40.38 59.24
C ILE A 815 9.13 41.24 60.38
N TYR A 816 8.33 42.22 60.00
CA TYR A 816 7.73 43.19 60.97
C TYR A 816 6.40 42.60 61.47
N VAL A 817 6.26 42.48 62.80
CA VAL A 817 5.06 41.94 63.45
C VAL A 817 4.51 42.96 64.50
N PRO A 818 3.22 42.93 64.85
CA PRO A 818 2.66 43.87 65.79
C PRO A 818 3.40 43.82 67.13
N ARG A 819 3.55 45.01 67.74
CA ARG A 819 4.16 45.14 69.07
C ARG A 819 3.51 44.18 70.11
N ASP A 820 4.33 43.61 70.98
CA ASP A 820 3.98 42.59 72.01
C ASP A 820 3.57 41.20 71.39
N TYR A 821 3.68 40.95 70.08
CA TYR A 821 3.32 39.68 69.47
C TYR A 821 4.53 38.91 68.93
N ALA A 822 5.74 39.40 68.90
CA ALA A 822 6.91 38.72 68.34
C ALA A 822 7.13 37.32 68.96
N SER A 823 6.85 37.15 70.25
CA SER A 823 7.01 35.86 70.93
C SER A 823 6.09 34.80 70.41
N LYS A 824 4.90 35.12 69.82
CA LYS A 824 3.98 34.20 69.18
C LYS A 824 4.53 33.75 67.83
N TYR A 825 5.17 34.63 67.07
CA TYR A 825 5.78 34.33 65.78
C TYR A 825 7.02 33.50 65.93
N THR A 826 7.95 33.86 66.86
CA THR A 826 9.20 33.14 67.02
C THR A 826 9.03 31.73 67.57
N THR A 827 7.85 31.39 68.13
CA THR A 827 7.54 30.07 68.65
C THR A 827 6.61 29.26 67.73
N ALA A 828 5.95 29.91 66.72
CA ALA A 828 5.03 29.27 65.83
C ALA A 828 5.72 28.34 64.85
N TYR A 829 5.08 27.23 64.52
CA TYR A 829 5.58 26.27 63.56
C TYR A 829 5.74 26.95 62.15
N GLY A 830 6.87 26.69 61.51
CA GLY A 830 7.28 27.38 60.26
C GLY A 830 7.97 28.71 60.48
N TRP A 831 7.37 29.62 61.26
CA TRP A 831 7.92 30.95 61.56
C TRP A 831 9.16 30.92 62.45
N ARG A 832 9.30 30.00 63.39
CA ARG A 832 10.44 29.84 64.24
C ARG A 832 11.77 29.68 63.49
N SER A 833 11.74 29.17 62.26
CA SER A 833 12.93 29.08 61.41
C SER A 833 13.45 30.43 60.92
N TYR A 834 12.66 31.48 61.12
CA TYR A 834 13.01 32.86 60.79
C TYR A 834 13.04 33.79 62.02
N ALA A 835 13.14 33.25 63.21
CA ALA A 835 13.08 34.01 64.46
C ALA A 835 14.07 35.19 64.53
N ASP A 836 15.28 35.03 63.99
CA ASP A 836 16.32 36.07 63.99
C ASP A 836 15.99 37.27 63.06
N TYR A 837 14.97 37.14 62.18
CA TYR A 837 14.51 38.22 61.27
C TYR A 837 13.24 38.90 61.73
N ILE A 838 12.63 38.46 62.84
CA ILE A 838 11.35 38.97 63.36
C ILE A 838 11.60 40.17 64.28
N VAL A 839 10.93 41.28 63.94
CA VAL A 839 11.06 42.58 64.67
C VAL A 839 9.66 43.14 64.94
N GLU A 840 9.47 43.68 66.13
CA GLU A 840 8.22 44.38 66.48
C GLU A 840 8.13 45.72 65.82
N TYR A 841 6.91 46.04 65.32
CA TYR A 841 6.63 47.22 64.59
C TYR A 841 5.26 47.83 64.98
N ASP A 842 5.14 49.13 64.95
CA ASP A 842 3.90 49.87 65.21
C ASP A 842 3.20 50.14 63.85
N PHE A 843 2.23 49.37 63.55
CA PHE A 843 1.44 49.46 62.30
C PHE A 843 0.51 50.61 62.25
#